data_9c24bf7059692e1dcbdf57009c0cc0c1
#
_entry.id   9c24bf7059692e1dcbdf57009c0cc0c1
#
_cell.length_a   1.000
_cell.length_b   1.000
_cell.length_c   1.000
_cell.angle_alpha   90.00
_cell.angle_beta   90.00
_cell.angle_gamma   90.00
#
_symmetry.space_group_name_H-M   'P 1'
#
loop_
_entity.id
_entity.type
_entity.pdbx_description
1 polymer ?
#
loop_
_entity_poly.entity_id
_entity_poly.type
_entity_poly.pdbx_seq_one_letter_code
_entity_poly.pdbx_strand_id
1 'polypeptide(L)'
;MMHLSSKNGFLLCVVILTSAIQLRAEDGSRLWLRFNKNKCDKTLFSGVIGQTNSLPMQEFQLAWNEMTGNDLKHMIELTDKSLIIGTSNDEVIKTLGLSNELKLLGNDGYMIRTIQKNKKQYTVIASLSGNGLLYGTYHLLRLIQTNQFSDSLHVLEKPSYTIRILNHWDNLDGTVERGYAGHSIWKWDELPTVISPRYKEYARANASIGINATVLNNVNASPKMLSGEYLTKVKAIAAQLRPFHIKVYLSINFSSPKELGGLPTSDPLNNDVQKWWKNKVTDIYKLIPDFGGFLVKANSEGLPGPMDYGRTHVDGANMLADALKPFGGIVMWRAFVYEPGDDRAKLAYTEFHKFDGQFRENVILQVKNGPIDFQPREPFSPLFGAMKKTALMPELQITQEYLGQGNHLVFLASLWKEFMEADTYAEGVGTTISKLTTGQVYSQQITAISGVANIGDDANWCGHHFAQANWYAFGRLAWNNKLTCQQIAEEWITMTFQNRERKPLTADCRLSIRDMMLTSHQMVVNYMMPLGLHHLFAWNHHYGPEPWCDIPGARPDWLPKYYHRADSVGLGFDRTTTGSNAVSQYSAPVREQFNDLNMCPEKFLLWFHHVPWNYHLKSGKTLWEELCYTYDKGVQEVREYQKIWDRAEPYIDKHRFTEVQSKLKLQAHDALWWKEACLLYFQTFSNQPIPSDIEAPVHDLDSLKKIKLDLKQHN
;
A
#
# COMPACT_ATOMS: atom_id res chain seq x y z
N MET A 1 -51.41 -74.31 -0.33
CA MET A 1 -52.16 -73.99 0.89
C MET A 1 -51.47 -72.83 1.60
N MET A 2 -52.26 -71.89 1.98
CA MET A 2 -52.02 -70.68 2.83
C MET A 2 -51.35 -69.47 2.24
N HIS A 3 -52.20 -68.54 1.97
CA HIS A 3 -51.95 -67.09 1.80
C HIS A 3 -51.33 -66.46 3.04
N LEU A 4 -50.40 -65.51 2.82
CA LEU A 4 -50.22 -64.40 3.76
C LEU A 4 -49.85 -63.13 2.94
N SER A 5 -50.71 -62.17 3.08
CA SER A 5 -50.68 -60.87 2.40
C SER A 5 -49.55 -59.98 2.91
N SER A 6 -48.85 -59.32 1.98
CA SER A 6 -47.93 -58.27 2.24
C SER A 6 -48.65 -56.92 2.44
N LYS A 7 -48.46 -56.28 3.55
CA LYS A 7 -48.78 -54.83 3.75
C LYS A 7 -47.56 -54.02 3.47
N ASN A 8 -47.58 -53.24 2.38
CA ASN A 8 -46.58 -52.22 2.08
C ASN A 8 -46.74 -51.04 3.05
N GLY A 9 -45.76 -50.86 3.89
CA GLY A 9 -45.59 -49.62 4.64
C GLY A 9 -44.66 -48.67 3.90
N PHE A 10 -45.21 -47.63 3.34
CA PHE A 10 -44.46 -46.51 2.74
C PHE A 10 -43.86 -45.65 3.86
N LEU A 11 -42.57 -45.77 4.11
CA LEU A 11 -41.86 -44.91 5.05
C LEU A 11 -41.48 -43.60 4.31
N LEU A 12 -42.25 -42.54 4.55
CA LEU A 12 -41.98 -41.18 4.02
C LEU A 12 -40.83 -40.60 4.83
N CYS A 13 -39.60 -40.69 4.30
CA CYS A 13 -38.46 -39.92 4.84
C CYS A 13 -38.61 -38.45 4.46
N VAL A 14 -39.13 -37.65 5.36
CA VAL A 14 -39.06 -36.19 5.27
C VAL A 14 -37.61 -35.80 5.59
N VAL A 15 -36.83 -35.55 4.54
CA VAL A 15 -35.51 -34.88 4.68
C VAL A 15 -35.79 -33.41 4.93
N ILE A 16 -35.74 -33.01 6.21
CA ILE A 16 -35.69 -31.60 6.61
C ILE A 16 -34.29 -31.11 6.23
N LEU A 17 -34.19 -30.46 5.06
CA LEU A 17 -33.03 -29.62 4.77
C LEU A 17 -33.06 -28.43 5.74
N THR A 18 -32.49 -28.59 6.93
CA THR A 18 -32.07 -27.47 7.72
C THR A 18 -30.89 -26.84 7.00
N SER A 19 -31.12 -25.74 6.27
CA SER A 19 -30.10 -24.82 5.88
C SER A 19 -29.48 -24.27 7.16
N ALA A 20 -28.47 -24.97 7.67
CA ALA A 20 -27.58 -24.43 8.68
C ALA A 20 -26.91 -23.22 8.04
N ILE A 21 -27.43 -22.04 8.32
CA ILE A 21 -26.68 -20.80 8.19
C ILE A 21 -25.48 -21.01 9.13
N GLN A 22 -24.36 -21.48 8.57
CA GLN A 22 -23.09 -21.46 9.28
C GLN A 22 -22.82 -19.99 9.59
N LEU A 23 -23.08 -19.58 10.82
CA LEU A 23 -22.50 -18.37 11.40
C LEU A 23 -20.99 -18.62 11.41
N ARG A 24 -20.32 -18.32 10.29
CA ARG A 24 -18.86 -18.31 10.27
C ARG A 24 -18.44 -17.21 11.22
N ALA A 25 -17.57 -17.56 12.15
CA ALA A 25 -16.89 -16.59 12.99
C ALA A 25 -16.24 -15.51 12.11
N GLU A 26 -16.18 -14.30 12.58
CA GLU A 26 -15.53 -13.20 11.84
C GLU A 26 -14.04 -13.48 11.68
N ASP A 27 -13.60 -13.64 10.43
CA ASP A 27 -12.24 -14.05 10.05
C ASP A 27 -11.44 -12.95 9.33
N GLY A 28 -11.99 -11.75 9.20
CA GLY A 28 -11.36 -10.65 8.49
C GLY A 28 -11.60 -10.62 6.98
N SER A 29 -12.21 -11.64 6.39
CA SER A 29 -12.40 -11.76 4.94
C SER A 29 -13.22 -10.64 4.31
N ARG A 30 -14.10 -9.98 5.07
CA ARG A 30 -14.95 -8.88 4.59
C ARG A 30 -14.26 -7.51 4.60
N LEU A 31 -13.02 -7.44 5.09
CA LEU A 31 -12.25 -6.20 5.18
C LEU A 31 -13.01 -5.11 5.95
N TRP A 32 -13.09 -3.90 5.42
CA TRP A 32 -13.90 -2.76 5.91
C TRP A 32 -15.29 -2.68 5.27
N LEU A 33 -15.66 -3.64 4.39
CA LEU A 33 -16.97 -3.73 3.74
C LEU A 33 -17.97 -4.57 4.55
N ARG A 34 -17.97 -4.37 5.87
CA ARG A 34 -18.89 -5.01 6.82
C ARG A 34 -20.06 -4.10 7.09
N PHE A 35 -21.11 -4.23 6.34
CA PHE A 35 -22.32 -3.46 6.50
C PHE A 35 -23.18 -4.08 7.63
N ASN A 36 -22.91 -3.70 8.87
CA ASN A 36 -23.53 -4.34 10.02
C ASN A 36 -25.01 -3.92 10.19
N LYS A 37 -25.90 -4.93 10.39
CA LYS A 37 -27.32 -4.74 10.63
C LYS A 37 -27.58 -3.87 11.85
N ASN A 38 -28.63 -3.03 11.79
CA ASN A 38 -29.04 -2.08 12.83
C ASN A 38 -28.13 -0.87 13.04
N LYS A 39 -27.22 -0.59 12.12
CA LYS A 39 -26.36 0.61 12.15
C LYS A 39 -26.97 1.80 11.40
N CYS A 40 -27.99 1.57 10.62
CA CYS A 40 -28.65 2.59 9.83
C CYS A 40 -30.13 2.68 10.22
N ASP A 41 -30.62 3.91 10.41
CA ASP A 41 -32.05 4.16 10.52
C ASP A 41 -32.72 3.82 9.18
N LYS A 42 -33.66 2.89 9.21
CA LYS A 42 -34.45 2.50 8.03
C LYS A 42 -35.25 3.64 7.42
N THR A 43 -35.50 4.68 8.16
CA THR A 43 -36.22 5.88 7.75
C THR A 43 -35.33 6.97 7.18
N LEU A 44 -34.03 6.72 7.09
CA LEU A 44 -33.04 7.66 6.55
C LEU A 44 -33.41 8.08 5.12
N PHE A 45 -33.82 7.10 4.30
CA PHE A 45 -34.30 7.34 2.94
C PHE A 45 -35.70 6.73 2.75
N SER A 46 -36.57 7.44 2.06
CA SER A 46 -37.91 6.95 1.68
C SER A 46 -37.87 5.99 0.48
N GLY A 47 -36.82 6.11 -0.34
CA GLY A 47 -36.55 5.27 -1.50
C GLY A 47 -35.40 5.83 -2.32
N VAL A 48 -35.03 5.14 -3.41
CA VAL A 48 -33.93 5.51 -4.28
C VAL A 48 -34.37 5.71 -5.73
N ILE A 49 -33.82 6.73 -6.38
CA ILE A 49 -34.00 7.05 -7.81
C ILE A 49 -32.66 6.94 -8.52
N GLY A 50 -32.63 6.26 -9.65
CA GLY A 50 -31.45 6.07 -10.49
C GLY A 50 -31.57 4.83 -11.38
N GLN A 51 -30.52 4.49 -12.09
CA GLN A 51 -30.50 3.33 -12.99
C GLN A 51 -30.34 2.06 -12.16
N THR A 52 -31.39 1.23 -12.09
CA THR A 52 -31.48 0.02 -11.26
C THR A 52 -30.37 -0.99 -11.52
N ASN A 53 -29.93 -1.14 -12.77
CA ASN A 53 -28.93 -2.10 -13.19
C ASN A 53 -27.49 -1.55 -13.15
N SER A 54 -27.32 -0.30 -12.71
CA SER A 54 -25.96 0.25 -12.57
C SER A 54 -25.23 -0.34 -11.39
N LEU A 55 -23.91 -0.52 -11.50
CA LEU A 55 -23.09 -1.04 -10.41
C LEU A 55 -23.18 -0.19 -9.12
N PRO A 56 -23.14 1.17 -9.18
CA PRO A 56 -23.36 2.00 -7.98
C PRO A 56 -24.67 1.69 -7.24
N MET A 57 -25.75 1.47 -7.98
CA MET A 57 -27.05 1.11 -7.40
C MET A 57 -27.02 -0.28 -6.77
N GLN A 58 -26.43 -1.26 -7.44
CA GLN A 58 -26.29 -2.63 -6.91
C GLN A 58 -25.47 -2.64 -5.61
N GLU A 59 -24.34 -1.96 -5.58
CA GLU A 59 -23.49 -1.88 -4.38
C GLU A 59 -24.18 -1.13 -3.24
N PHE A 60 -24.93 -0.07 -3.54
CA PHE A 60 -25.74 0.62 -2.54
C PHE A 60 -26.82 -0.30 -1.96
N GLN A 61 -27.59 -0.98 -2.80
CA GLN A 61 -28.67 -1.87 -2.36
C GLN A 61 -28.15 -3.05 -1.53
N LEU A 62 -27.02 -3.64 -1.96
CA LEU A 62 -26.35 -4.70 -1.20
C LEU A 62 -26.00 -4.23 0.22
N ALA A 63 -25.32 -3.09 0.32
CA ALA A 63 -24.92 -2.52 1.60
C ALA A 63 -26.12 -2.08 2.46
N TRP A 64 -27.12 -1.48 1.83
CA TRP A 64 -28.35 -1.06 2.51
C TRP A 64 -29.12 -2.25 3.09
N ASN A 65 -29.28 -3.31 2.31
CA ASN A 65 -29.92 -4.55 2.75
C ASN A 65 -29.16 -5.17 3.94
N GLU A 66 -27.84 -5.24 3.86
CA GLU A 66 -27.02 -5.75 4.97
C GLU A 66 -27.18 -4.90 6.25
N MET A 67 -27.25 -3.55 6.14
CA MET A 67 -27.40 -2.65 7.28
C MET A 67 -28.80 -2.62 7.89
N THR A 68 -29.83 -2.76 7.05
CA THR A 68 -31.22 -2.54 7.48
C THR A 68 -32.07 -3.83 7.50
N GLY A 69 -31.66 -4.85 6.75
CA GLY A 69 -32.40 -6.08 6.55
C GLY A 69 -33.49 -6.00 5.49
N ASN A 70 -33.56 -4.90 4.73
CA ASN A 70 -34.54 -4.70 3.66
C ASN A 70 -33.90 -3.96 2.49
N ASP A 71 -34.41 -4.18 1.29
CA ASP A 71 -34.05 -3.38 0.13
C ASP A 71 -34.68 -1.99 0.22
N LEU A 72 -33.97 -0.98 -0.25
CA LEU A 72 -34.52 0.37 -0.38
C LEU A 72 -35.39 0.41 -1.65
N LYS A 73 -36.63 0.84 -1.50
CA LYS A 73 -37.62 0.88 -2.59
C LYS A 73 -37.11 1.76 -3.74
N HIS A 74 -37.09 1.20 -4.95
CA HIS A 74 -36.87 2.00 -6.15
C HIS A 74 -38.11 2.84 -6.47
N MET A 75 -37.89 4.12 -6.79
CA MET A 75 -38.95 5.09 -7.08
C MET A 75 -38.71 5.79 -8.41
N ILE A 76 -39.82 6.27 -9.00
CA ILE A 76 -39.79 7.08 -10.24
C ILE A 76 -39.99 8.56 -9.88
N GLU A 77 -40.82 8.83 -8.87
CA GLU A 77 -41.14 10.17 -8.45
C GLU A 77 -40.36 10.59 -7.20
N LEU A 78 -40.01 11.88 -7.14
CA LEU A 78 -39.33 12.50 -6.00
C LEU A 78 -40.29 12.66 -4.81
N THR A 79 -39.98 11.95 -3.74
CA THR A 79 -40.64 12.12 -2.43
C THR A 79 -39.68 12.71 -1.42
N ASP A 80 -40.18 13.17 -0.29
CA ASP A 80 -39.30 13.64 0.78
C ASP A 80 -38.32 12.53 1.21
N LYS A 81 -37.08 12.89 1.54
CA LYS A 81 -36.00 11.98 1.89
C LYS A 81 -35.63 10.98 0.78
N SER A 82 -35.89 11.29 -0.50
CA SER A 82 -35.37 10.44 -1.61
C SER A 82 -33.84 10.47 -1.69
N LEU A 83 -33.22 9.30 -1.89
CA LEU A 83 -31.84 9.18 -2.37
C LEU A 83 -31.82 9.20 -3.90
N ILE A 84 -30.98 10.03 -4.49
CA ILE A 84 -30.81 10.13 -5.95
C ILE A 84 -29.37 9.73 -6.28
N ILE A 85 -29.19 8.76 -7.20
CA ILE A 85 -27.91 8.33 -7.70
C ILE A 85 -27.92 8.47 -9.23
N GLY A 86 -27.19 9.45 -9.77
CA GLY A 86 -27.26 9.72 -11.20
C GLY A 86 -26.07 10.49 -11.77
N THR A 87 -25.87 10.36 -13.08
CA THR A 87 -24.87 11.13 -13.83
C THR A 87 -25.44 12.47 -14.28
N SER A 88 -24.57 13.38 -14.73
CA SER A 88 -24.97 14.66 -15.33
C SER A 88 -25.90 14.52 -16.53
N ASN A 89 -26.00 13.32 -17.14
CA ASN A 89 -26.87 13.03 -18.29
C ASN A 89 -28.30 12.64 -17.86
N ASP A 90 -28.49 12.23 -16.62
CA ASP A 90 -29.80 11.82 -16.11
C ASP A 90 -30.70 13.04 -15.90
N GLU A 91 -31.98 12.95 -16.35
CA GLU A 91 -32.93 14.07 -16.32
C GLU A 91 -33.14 14.64 -14.90
N VAL A 92 -33.19 13.76 -13.89
CA VAL A 92 -33.33 14.20 -12.50
C VAL A 92 -32.15 15.08 -12.06
N ILE A 93 -30.93 14.76 -12.46
CA ILE A 93 -29.73 15.55 -12.14
C ILE A 93 -29.72 16.88 -12.91
N LYS A 94 -30.12 16.89 -14.17
CA LYS A 94 -30.27 18.12 -14.97
C LYS A 94 -31.28 19.09 -14.34
N THR A 95 -32.42 18.58 -13.89
CA THR A 95 -33.47 19.40 -13.26
C THR A 95 -33.05 19.98 -11.91
N LEU A 96 -32.01 19.42 -11.27
CA LEU A 96 -31.41 19.94 -10.04
C LEU A 96 -30.34 21.02 -10.31
N GLY A 97 -29.92 21.23 -11.56
CA GLY A 97 -28.99 22.31 -11.94
C GLY A 97 -27.54 22.07 -11.57
N LEU A 98 -27.11 20.81 -11.35
CA LEU A 98 -25.79 20.46 -10.82
C LEU A 98 -24.67 20.35 -11.87
N SER A 99 -24.98 20.38 -13.15
CA SER A 99 -24.06 20.04 -14.25
C SER A 99 -22.78 20.88 -14.31
N ASN A 100 -22.84 22.16 -13.95
CA ASN A 100 -21.67 23.04 -14.03
C ASN A 100 -20.64 22.71 -12.92
N GLU A 101 -21.09 22.43 -11.71
CA GLU A 101 -20.21 22.06 -10.62
C GLU A 101 -19.54 20.69 -10.87
N LEU A 102 -20.30 19.74 -11.44
CA LEU A 102 -19.78 18.42 -11.79
C LEU A 102 -18.64 18.47 -12.80
N LYS A 103 -18.66 19.38 -13.77
CA LYS A 103 -17.59 19.55 -14.76
C LYS A 103 -16.22 19.86 -14.13
N LEU A 104 -16.20 20.54 -12.99
CA LEU A 104 -14.97 20.89 -12.26
C LEU A 104 -14.34 19.71 -11.52
N LEU A 105 -15.09 18.61 -11.33
CA LEU A 105 -14.66 17.45 -10.58
C LEU A 105 -14.00 16.37 -11.46
N GLY A 106 -14.20 16.41 -12.79
CA GLY A 106 -13.70 15.41 -13.71
C GLY A 106 -14.45 14.07 -13.60
N ASN A 107 -14.00 13.08 -14.38
CA ASN A 107 -14.71 11.81 -14.52
C ASN A 107 -14.74 10.96 -13.22
N ASP A 108 -13.67 10.95 -12.44
CA ASP A 108 -13.62 10.18 -11.19
C ASP A 108 -14.25 10.96 -10.01
N GLY A 109 -14.45 12.28 -10.16
CA GLY A 109 -15.00 13.11 -9.11
C GLY A 109 -16.51 12.96 -8.96
N TYR A 110 -17.01 13.29 -7.78
CA TYR A 110 -18.42 13.20 -7.43
C TYR A 110 -18.83 14.29 -6.44
N MET A 111 -20.14 14.50 -6.38
CA MET A 111 -20.82 15.33 -5.38
C MET A 111 -21.73 14.45 -4.52
N ILE A 112 -21.75 14.69 -3.20
CA ILE A 112 -22.81 14.22 -2.32
C ILE A 112 -23.41 15.45 -1.66
N ARG A 113 -24.69 15.72 -1.92
CA ARG A 113 -25.32 16.93 -1.45
C ARG A 113 -26.74 16.69 -0.96
N THR A 114 -27.10 17.32 0.15
CA THR A 114 -28.49 17.47 0.56
C THR A 114 -29.07 18.68 -0.16
N ILE A 115 -30.20 18.50 -0.85
CA ILE A 115 -30.91 19.54 -1.60
C ILE A 115 -32.31 19.68 -1.05
N GLN A 116 -32.70 20.92 -0.74
CA GLN A 116 -34.09 21.26 -0.40
C GLN A 116 -34.79 21.91 -1.58
N LYS A 117 -35.90 21.33 -2.02
CA LYS A 117 -36.71 21.84 -3.14
C LYS A 117 -38.19 21.49 -2.89
N ASN A 118 -39.08 22.48 -3.06
CA ASN A 118 -40.53 22.30 -2.90
C ASN A 118 -40.94 21.67 -1.54
N LYS A 119 -40.31 22.11 -0.45
CA LYS A 119 -40.51 21.60 0.92
C LYS A 119 -40.15 20.12 1.11
N LYS A 120 -39.38 19.53 0.20
CA LYS A 120 -38.87 18.16 0.27
C LYS A 120 -37.34 18.21 0.33
N GLN A 121 -36.77 17.24 1.01
CA GLN A 121 -35.30 17.07 1.11
C GLN A 121 -34.86 15.87 0.35
N TYR A 122 -33.75 15.99 -0.39
CA TYR A 122 -33.15 14.91 -1.17
C TYR A 122 -31.67 14.77 -0.83
N THR A 123 -31.19 13.53 -0.73
CA THR A 123 -29.74 13.25 -0.75
C THR A 123 -29.35 12.84 -2.17
N VAL A 124 -28.38 13.54 -2.75
CA VAL A 124 -27.98 13.35 -4.15
C VAL A 124 -26.53 12.90 -4.21
N ILE A 125 -26.27 11.79 -4.88
CA ILE A 125 -24.94 11.41 -5.39
C ILE A 125 -24.95 11.71 -6.88
N ALA A 126 -24.08 12.61 -7.32
CA ALA A 126 -23.98 12.99 -8.71
C ALA A 126 -22.52 12.99 -9.21
N SER A 127 -22.31 12.63 -10.47
CA SER A 127 -21.00 12.63 -11.13
C SER A 127 -21.14 12.84 -12.64
N LEU A 128 -20.03 13.05 -13.34
CA LEU A 128 -19.97 13.02 -14.82
C LEU A 128 -20.02 11.59 -15.37
N SER A 129 -19.58 10.60 -14.59
CA SER A 129 -19.39 9.23 -15.05
C SER A 129 -19.85 8.17 -14.06
N GLY A 130 -19.97 6.92 -14.50
CA GLY A 130 -20.22 5.77 -13.64
C GLY A 130 -19.14 5.55 -12.59
N ASN A 131 -17.85 5.88 -12.90
CA ASN A 131 -16.72 5.79 -11.98
C ASN A 131 -16.96 6.67 -10.75
N GLY A 132 -17.19 7.96 -10.99
CA GLY A 132 -17.43 8.91 -9.91
C GLY A 132 -18.70 8.58 -9.11
N LEU A 133 -19.75 8.05 -9.74
CA LEU A 133 -20.91 7.55 -9.00
C LEU A 133 -20.58 6.40 -8.07
N LEU A 134 -19.76 5.44 -8.53
CA LEU A 134 -19.35 4.32 -7.70
C LEU A 134 -18.54 4.79 -6.47
N TYR A 135 -17.57 5.68 -6.67
CA TYR A 135 -16.80 6.27 -5.57
C TYR A 135 -17.66 7.08 -4.62
N GLY A 136 -18.60 7.89 -5.15
CA GLY A 136 -19.56 8.65 -4.35
C GLY A 136 -20.49 7.74 -3.54
N THR A 137 -20.93 6.63 -4.11
CA THR A 137 -21.74 5.61 -3.42
C THR A 137 -21.00 5.01 -2.24
N TYR A 138 -19.76 4.56 -2.43
CA TYR A 138 -18.96 4.05 -1.32
C TYR A 138 -18.63 5.13 -0.28
N HIS A 139 -18.48 6.39 -0.69
CA HIS A 139 -18.31 7.48 0.26
C HIS A 139 -19.57 7.73 1.11
N LEU A 140 -20.75 7.73 0.50
CA LEU A 140 -22.01 7.84 1.26
C LEU A 140 -22.17 6.69 2.26
N LEU A 141 -21.88 5.45 1.82
CA LEU A 141 -21.92 4.26 2.69
C LEU A 141 -20.93 4.39 3.86
N ARG A 142 -19.73 4.91 3.63
CA ARG A 142 -18.74 5.19 4.68
C ARG A 142 -19.24 6.24 5.66
N LEU A 143 -19.84 7.34 5.20
CA LEU A 143 -20.42 8.36 6.07
C LEU A 143 -21.51 7.77 6.97
N ILE A 144 -22.36 6.89 6.44
CA ILE A 144 -23.39 6.19 7.22
C ILE A 144 -22.74 5.26 8.26
N GLN A 145 -21.78 4.41 7.85
CA GLN A 145 -21.12 3.46 8.73
C GLN A 145 -20.33 4.12 9.87
N THR A 146 -19.76 5.30 9.61
CA THR A 146 -18.93 6.04 10.58
C THR A 146 -19.72 7.08 11.38
N ASN A 147 -21.05 7.10 11.25
CA ASN A 147 -21.96 8.07 11.88
C ASN A 147 -21.64 9.55 11.52
N GLN A 148 -21.14 9.77 10.30
CA GLN A 148 -20.85 11.11 9.76
C GLN A 148 -21.93 11.60 8.77
N PHE A 149 -22.97 10.80 8.54
CA PHE A 149 -24.12 11.24 7.75
C PHE A 149 -24.87 12.36 8.49
N SER A 150 -25.23 13.41 7.78
CA SER A 150 -26.02 14.52 8.30
C SER A 150 -27.06 14.98 7.28
N ASP A 151 -28.09 15.68 7.76
CA ASP A 151 -29.16 16.25 6.93
C ASP A 151 -28.70 17.48 6.11
N SER A 152 -27.41 17.84 6.16
CA SER A 152 -26.83 19.01 5.49
C SER A 152 -25.52 18.66 4.77
N LEU A 153 -25.50 17.56 4.03
CA LEU A 153 -24.30 17.14 3.29
C LEU A 153 -23.94 18.12 2.18
N HIS A 154 -22.65 18.45 2.11
CA HIS A 154 -22.05 19.21 1.01
C HIS A 154 -20.63 18.71 0.75
N VAL A 155 -20.52 17.61 0.01
CA VAL A 155 -19.26 16.97 -0.33
C VAL A 155 -18.99 17.19 -1.82
N LEU A 156 -17.82 17.70 -2.15
CA LEU A 156 -17.28 17.83 -3.50
C LEU A 156 -15.90 17.17 -3.48
N GLU A 157 -15.77 16.03 -4.12
CA GLU A 157 -14.53 15.24 -4.10
C GLU A 157 -14.03 14.95 -5.50
N LYS A 158 -12.70 15.05 -5.65
CA LYS A 158 -11.97 14.55 -6.81
C LYS A 158 -10.64 13.97 -6.34
N PRO A 159 -10.10 12.95 -7.02
CA PRO A 159 -8.87 12.31 -6.56
C PRO A 159 -7.66 13.23 -6.68
N SER A 160 -6.72 13.11 -5.73
CA SER A 160 -5.43 13.80 -5.76
C SER A 160 -4.54 13.29 -6.90
N TYR A 161 -4.58 11.98 -7.18
CA TYR A 161 -3.85 11.34 -8.26
C TYR A 161 -4.81 10.75 -9.30
N THR A 162 -4.49 10.88 -10.58
CA THR A 162 -5.31 10.30 -11.67
C THR A 162 -5.17 8.78 -11.74
N ILE A 163 -3.99 8.24 -11.41
CA ILE A 163 -3.71 6.81 -11.35
C ILE A 163 -3.33 6.45 -9.91
N ARG A 164 -4.09 5.52 -9.34
CA ARG A 164 -3.94 5.02 -7.96
C ARG A 164 -3.84 3.50 -8.07
N ILE A 165 -2.58 2.98 -8.03
CA ILE A 165 -2.28 1.63 -8.48
C ILE A 165 -1.69 0.77 -7.38
N LEU A 166 -2.11 -0.50 -7.33
CA LEU A 166 -1.44 -1.54 -6.56
C LEU A 166 -0.47 -2.31 -7.44
N ASN A 167 0.75 -2.50 -6.98
CA ASN A 167 1.74 -3.33 -7.63
C ASN A 167 1.85 -4.67 -6.88
N HIS A 168 1.33 -5.73 -7.47
CA HIS A 168 1.53 -7.08 -6.98
C HIS A 168 2.91 -7.59 -7.35
N TRP A 169 3.62 -8.17 -6.40
CA TRP A 169 4.87 -8.88 -6.67
C TRP A 169 4.63 -10.39 -6.72
N ASP A 170 3.55 -10.75 -7.40
CA ASP A 170 3.06 -12.11 -7.55
C ASP A 170 3.78 -12.82 -8.70
N ASN A 171 4.28 -14.02 -8.45
CA ASN A 171 4.95 -14.86 -9.42
C ASN A 171 3.97 -15.77 -10.15
N LEU A 172 4.39 -16.32 -11.30
CA LEU A 172 3.54 -17.20 -12.11
C LEU A 172 3.34 -18.58 -11.51
N ASP A 173 4.15 -18.95 -10.52
CA ASP A 173 4.01 -20.19 -9.73
C ASP A 173 3.09 -20.03 -8.50
N GLY A 174 2.50 -18.85 -8.31
CA GLY A 174 1.60 -18.55 -7.20
C GLY A 174 2.30 -18.06 -5.93
N THR A 175 3.63 -18.01 -5.89
CA THR A 175 4.36 -17.37 -4.79
C THR A 175 4.28 -15.85 -4.90
N VAL A 176 4.46 -15.15 -3.77
CA VAL A 176 4.48 -13.69 -3.72
C VAL A 176 5.81 -13.24 -3.14
N GLU A 177 6.57 -12.47 -3.91
CA GLU A 177 7.81 -11.89 -3.39
C GLU A 177 7.49 -10.75 -2.42
N ARG A 178 8.02 -10.83 -1.21
CA ARG A 178 7.72 -9.85 -0.13
C ARG A 178 6.23 -9.72 0.20
N GLY A 179 5.42 -10.76 -0.09
CA GLY A 179 4.05 -10.87 0.35
C GLY A 179 3.95 -11.78 1.59
N TYR A 180 3.20 -11.36 2.59
CA TYR A 180 3.10 -12.05 3.89
C TYR A 180 1.66 -12.41 4.23
N ALA A 181 0.89 -12.81 3.20
CA ALA A 181 -0.53 -13.07 3.28
C ALA A 181 -0.94 -14.37 2.54
N GLY A 182 -0.09 -15.38 2.61
CA GLY A 182 -0.28 -16.62 1.87
C GLY A 182 0.18 -16.54 0.42
N HIS A 183 -0.43 -17.33 -0.47
CA HIS A 183 -0.14 -17.34 -1.89
C HIS A 183 -0.88 -16.23 -2.65
N SER A 184 -0.47 -16.05 -3.91
CA SER A 184 -1.13 -15.14 -4.83
C SER A 184 -2.64 -15.38 -4.91
N ILE A 185 -3.41 -14.30 -4.95
CA ILE A 185 -4.85 -14.39 -5.25
C ILE A 185 -5.11 -14.78 -6.71
N TRP A 186 -4.13 -14.56 -7.60
CA TRP A 186 -4.22 -14.90 -9.02
C TRP A 186 -3.89 -16.38 -9.21
N LYS A 187 -4.92 -17.23 -9.36
CA LYS A 187 -4.76 -18.67 -9.56
C LYS A 187 -4.45 -18.97 -11.01
N TRP A 188 -3.16 -18.75 -11.39
CA TRP A 188 -2.69 -18.85 -12.77
C TRP A 188 -2.92 -20.22 -13.41
N ASP A 189 -2.88 -21.28 -12.64
CA ASP A 189 -3.12 -22.67 -13.07
C ASP A 189 -4.60 -22.97 -13.35
N GLU A 190 -5.52 -22.32 -12.64
CA GLU A 190 -6.97 -22.45 -12.81
C GLU A 190 -7.52 -21.58 -13.93
N LEU A 191 -6.89 -20.45 -14.20
CA LEU A 191 -7.32 -19.46 -15.20
C LEU A 191 -7.04 -19.95 -16.63
N PRO A 192 -7.92 -19.62 -17.61
CA PRO A 192 -9.13 -18.81 -17.50
C PRO A 192 -10.40 -19.61 -17.20
N THR A 193 -10.29 -20.91 -16.93
CA THR A 193 -11.41 -21.86 -16.81
C THR A 193 -12.22 -21.64 -15.53
N VAL A 194 -11.52 -21.42 -14.41
CA VAL A 194 -12.13 -21.15 -13.11
C VAL A 194 -11.86 -19.71 -12.71
N ILE A 195 -12.92 -18.97 -12.41
CA ILE A 195 -12.84 -17.59 -11.96
C ILE A 195 -13.11 -17.53 -10.46
N SER A 196 -12.09 -17.22 -9.69
CA SER A 196 -12.23 -17.08 -8.24
C SER A 196 -13.16 -15.91 -7.88
N PRO A 197 -14.12 -16.08 -6.98
CA PRO A 197 -14.97 -14.99 -6.50
C PRO A 197 -14.14 -13.88 -5.79
N ARG A 198 -12.93 -14.20 -5.29
CA ARG A 198 -12.03 -13.22 -4.68
C ARG A 198 -11.63 -12.10 -5.64
N TYR A 199 -11.64 -12.31 -6.95
CA TYR A 199 -11.32 -11.23 -7.91
C TYR A 199 -12.35 -10.11 -7.86
N LYS A 200 -13.63 -10.45 -7.74
CA LYS A 200 -14.70 -9.47 -7.58
C LYS A 200 -14.62 -8.78 -6.20
N GLU A 201 -14.36 -9.53 -5.14
CA GLU A 201 -14.21 -8.95 -3.80
C GLU A 201 -12.99 -8.01 -3.72
N TYR A 202 -11.87 -8.39 -4.35
CA TYR A 202 -10.70 -7.52 -4.51
C TYR A 202 -11.07 -6.22 -5.25
N ALA A 203 -11.83 -6.31 -6.33
CA ALA A 203 -12.26 -5.14 -7.10
C ALA A 203 -13.18 -4.22 -6.27
N ARG A 204 -14.13 -4.80 -5.51
CA ARG A 204 -15.00 -4.06 -4.59
C ARG A 204 -14.20 -3.31 -3.53
N ALA A 205 -13.25 -4.01 -2.88
CA ALA A 205 -12.40 -3.41 -1.85
C ALA A 205 -11.60 -2.24 -2.41
N ASN A 206 -10.95 -2.39 -3.55
CA ASN A 206 -10.18 -1.34 -4.20
C ASN A 206 -11.05 -0.14 -4.62
N ALA A 207 -12.18 -0.37 -5.27
CA ALA A 207 -13.10 0.69 -5.68
C ALA A 207 -13.61 1.49 -4.46
N SER A 208 -13.87 0.81 -3.33
CA SER A 208 -14.39 1.45 -2.11
C SER A 208 -13.43 2.47 -1.47
N ILE A 209 -12.14 2.38 -1.79
CA ILE A 209 -11.09 3.30 -1.32
C ILE A 209 -10.46 4.11 -2.46
N GLY A 210 -11.04 4.02 -3.68
CA GLY A 210 -10.67 4.85 -4.81
C GLY A 210 -9.48 4.36 -5.61
N ILE A 211 -9.00 3.13 -5.44
CA ILE A 211 -7.97 2.53 -6.30
C ILE A 211 -8.59 2.16 -7.65
N ASN A 212 -7.90 2.54 -8.75
CA ASN A 212 -8.40 2.39 -10.12
C ASN A 212 -7.46 1.62 -11.05
N ALA A 213 -6.39 1.02 -10.51
CA ALA A 213 -5.42 0.30 -11.31
C ALA A 213 -4.71 -0.79 -10.51
N THR A 214 -4.22 -1.83 -11.20
CA THR A 214 -3.42 -2.90 -10.59
C THR A 214 -2.42 -3.47 -11.60
N VAL A 215 -1.17 -3.68 -11.16
CA VAL A 215 -0.19 -4.52 -11.85
C VAL A 215 -0.32 -5.93 -11.29
N LEU A 216 -0.51 -6.92 -12.16
CA LEU A 216 -0.86 -8.28 -11.71
C LEU A 216 0.34 -9.13 -11.30
N ASN A 217 1.55 -8.79 -11.74
CA ASN A 217 2.71 -9.66 -11.57
C ASN A 217 3.94 -8.91 -11.09
N ASN A 218 4.86 -9.70 -10.55
CA ASN A 218 6.12 -9.24 -9.96
C ASN A 218 6.93 -8.35 -10.92
N VAL A 219 7.58 -7.33 -10.38
CA VAL A 219 8.56 -6.48 -11.08
C VAL A 219 9.75 -7.27 -11.63
N ASN A 220 10.09 -8.41 -10.99
CA ASN A 220 11.03 -9.42 -11.52
C ASN A 220 10.30 -10.31 -12.57
N ALA A 221 9.81 -9.67 -13.62
CA ALA A 221 8.84 -10.26 -14.53
C ALA A 221 9.42 -11.41 -15.37
N SER A 222 8.65 -12.49 -15.48
CA SER A 222 8.92 -13.56 -16.46
C SER A 222 8.47 -13.13 -17.86
N PRO A 223 9.27 -13.36 -18.93
CA PRO A 223 8.83 -13.14 -20.31
C PRO A 223 7.54 -13.89 -20.66
N LYS A 224 7.27 -15.04 -20.02
CA LYS A 224 6.05 -15.86 -20.22
C LYS A 224 4.76 -15.08 -20.01
N MET A 225 4.78 -14.03 -19.17
CA MET A 225 3.60 -13.17 -18.93
C MET A 225 3.00 -12.60 -20.22
N LEU A 226 3.82 -12.36 -21.25
CA LEU A 226 3.39 -11.86 -22.56
C LEU A 226 3.07 -12.96 -23.59
N SER A 227 3.06 -14.23 -23.20
CA SER A 227 2.60 -15.31 -24.08
C SER A 227 1.10 -15.25 -24.32
N GLY A 228 0.61 -15.86 -25.40
CA GLY A 228 -0.84 -15.95 -25.70
C GLY A 228 -1.63 -16.65 -24.60
N GLU A 229 -1.02 -17.66 -23.97
CA GLU A 229 -1.61 -18.37 -22.83
C GLU A 229 -1.89 -17.42 -21.67
N TYR A 230 -0.85 -16.74 -21.18
CA TYR A 230 -0.98 -15.85 -20.01
C TYR A 230 -1.82 -14.60 -20.32
N LEU A 231 -1.73 -14.03 -21.53
CA LEU A 231 -2.58 -12.91 -21.92
C LEU A 231 -4.08 -13.30 -21.92
N THR A 232 -4.42 -14.55 -22.22
CA THR A 232 -5.79 -15.06 -22.09
C THR A 232 -6.23 -15.12 -20.63
N LYS A 233 -5.35 -15.53 -19.72
CA LYS A 233 -5.60 -15.52 -18.26
C LYS A 233 -5.77 -14.09 -17.74
N VAL A 234 -4.90 -13.17 -18.17
CA VAL A 234 -5.00 -11.73 -17.84
C VAL A 234 -6.31 -11.13 -18.33
N LYS A 235 -6.76 -11.46 -19.55
CA LYS A 235 -8.09 -11.06 -20.07
C LYS A 235 -9.23 -11.48 -19.15
N ALA A 236 -9.17 -12.68 -18.60
CA ALA A 236 -10.20 -13.20 -17.68
C ALA A 236 -10.22 -12.38 -16.36
N ILE A 237 -9.07 -12.07 -15.80
CA ILE A 237 -8.96 -11.18 -14.63
C ILE A 237 -9.49 -9.79 -14.97
N ALA A 238 -9.03 -9.17 -16.06
CA ALA A 238 -9.45 -7.84 -16.48
C ALA A 238 -10.97 -7.72 -16.64
N ALA A 239 -11.63 -8.78 -17.11
CA ALA A 239 -13.09 -8.83 -17.22
C ALA A 239 -13.82 -8.74 -15.87
N GLN A 240 -13.21 -9.25 -14.77
CA GLN A 240 -13.75 -9.13 -13.41
C GLN A 240 -13.51 -7.75 -12.80
N LEU A 241 -12.39 -7.09 -13.13
CA LEU A 241 -11.98 -5.80 -12.55
C LEU A 241 -12.64 -4.61 -13.27
N ARG A 242 -12.89 -4.74 -14.57
CA ARG A 242 -13.42 -3.66 -15.44
C ARG A 242 -14.74 -3.05 -14.95
N PRO A 243 -15.74 -3.81 -14.46
CA PRO A 243 -16.98 -3.21 -13.95
C PRO A 243 -16.75 -2.23 -12.79
N PHE A 244 -15.67 -2.44 -12.02
CA PHE A 244 -15.25 -1.59 -10.92
C PHE A 244 -14.27 -0.48 -11.34
N HIS A 245 -14.09 -0.30 -12.65
CA HIS A 245 -13.22 0.71 -13.26
C HIS A 245 -11.74 0.57 -12.88
N ILE A 246 -11.28 -0.67 -12.62
CA ILE A 246 -9.89 -0.97 -12.31
C ILE A 246 -9.21 -1.49 -13.57
N LYS A 247 -8.21 -0.73 -14.05
CA LYS A 247 -7.40 -1.10 -15.20
C LYS A 247 -6.29 -2.07 -14.80
N VAL A 248 -6.01 -3.01 -15.71
CA VAL A 248 -4.92 -3.96 -15.55
C VAL A 248 -3.66 -3.43 -16.24
N TYR A 249 -2.54 -3.57 -15.55
CA TYR A 249 -1.19 -3.34 -16.02
C TYR A 249 -0.36 -4.61 -15.85
N LEU A 250 0.74 -4.73 -16.57
CA LEU A 250 1.68 -5.83 -16.43
C LEU A 250 3.09 -5.34 -16.22
N SER A 251 3.83 -6.00 -15.32
CA SER A 251 5.29 -5.91 -15.32
C SER A 251 5.83 -6.74 -16.48
N ILE A 252 6.83 -6.21 -17.18
CA ILE A 252 7.44 -6.87 -18.33
C ILE A 252 8.93 -7.09 -18.12
N ASN A 253 9.44 -8.18 -18.71
CA ASN A 253 10.87 -8.42 -18.81
C ASN A 253 11.40 -7.77 -20.08
N PHE A 254 12.46 -6.98 -19.97
CA PHE A 254 13.02 -6.23 -21.08
C PHE A 254 13.57 -7.14 -22.18
N SER A 255 13.99 -8.38 -21.85
CA SER A 255 14.47 -9.35 -22.84
C SER A 255 13.36 -10.12 -23.58
N SER A 256 12.07 -9.77 -23.35
CA SER A 256 10.95 -10.49 -24.01
C SER A 256 11.07 -10.61 -25.55
N PRO A 257 11.59 -9.65 -26.31
CA PRO A 257 11.83 -9.83 -27.74
C PRO A 257 12.77 -11.00 -28.08
N LYS A 258 13.80 -11.23 -27.28
CA LYS A 258 14.69 -12.40 -27.39
C LYS A 258 14.00 -13.68 -26.93
N GLU A 259 13.55 -13.68 -25.68
CA GLU A 259 13.11 -14.89 -24.96
C GLU A 259 11.77 -15.42 -25.51
N LEU A 260 10.86 -14.55 -25.90
CA LEU A 260 9.53 -14.92 -26.41
C LEU A 260 9.41 -14.69 -27.91
N GLY A 261 10.10 -13.69 -28.44
CA GLY A 261 10.03 -13.32 -29.86
C GLY A 261 11.04 -14.01 -30.75
N GLY A 262 12.04 -14.70 -30.19
CA GLY A 262 13.13 -15.36 -30.94
C GLY A 262 14.05 -14.41 -31.68
N LEU A 263 14.05 -13.11 -31.34
CA LEU A 263 14.97 -12.13 -31.94
C LEU A 263 16.39 -12.30 -31.36
N PRO A 264 17.42 -11.96 -32.13
CA PRO A 264 18.82 -12.09 -31.65
C PRO A 264 19.20 -11.06 -30.60
N THR A 265 18.39 -9.99 -30.46
CA THR A 265 18.66 -8.85 -29.57
C THR A 265 17.38 -8.31 -28.95
N SER A 266 17.50 -7.54 -27.85
CA SER A 266 16.45 -6.66 -27.32
C SER A 266 16.90 -5.20 -27.29
N ASP A 267 17.89 -4.81 -28.13
CA ASP A 267 18.33 -3.42 -28.27
C ASP A 267 17.14 -2.52 -28.63
N PRO A 268 16.79 -1.51 -27.80
CA PRO A 268 15.61 -0.66 -28.01
C PRO A 268 15.68 0.18 -29.29
N LEU A 269 16.86 0.37 -29.88
CA LEU A 269 17.02 1.11 -31.15
C LEU A 269 16.98 0.19 -32.37
N ASN A 270 16.92 -1.14 -32.19
CA ASN A 270 16.77 -2.07 -33.31
C ASN A 270 15.32 -2.06 -33.83
N ASN A 271 15.17 -1.91 -35.16
CA ASN A 271 13.86 -1.79 -35.83
C ASN A 271 12.97 -3.02 -35.63
N ASP A 272 13.54 -4.24 -35.63
CA ASP A 272 12.77 -5.47 -35.46
C ASP A 272 12.26 -5.59 -34.02
N VAL A 273 13.05 -5.17 -33.02
CA VAL A 273 12.64 -5.08 -31.62
C VAL A 273 11.50 -4.09 -31.44
N GLN A 274 11.60 -2.89 -32.03
CA GLN A 274 10.54 -1.89 -31.99
C GLN A 274 9.25 -2.39 -32.67
N LYS A 275 9.38 -3.08 -33.80
CA LYS A 275 8.26 -3.71 -34.51
C LYS A 275 7.62 -4.81 -33.68
N TRP A 276 8.43 -5.65 -33.03
CA TRP A 276 7.95 -6.69 -32.15
C TRP A 276 7.10 -6.12 -31.02
N TRP A 277 7.57 -5.07 -30.33
CA TRP A 277 6.80 -4.42 -29.27
C TRP A 277 5.49 -3.79 -29.76
N LYS A 278 5.51 -3.09 -30.89
CA LYS A 278 4.30 -2.53 -31.52
C LYS A 278 3.26 -3.62 -31.82
N ASN A 279 3.68 -4.75 -32.36
CA ASN A 279 2.81 -5.88 -32.65
C ASN A 279 2.26 -6.49 -31.35
N LYS A 280 3.13 -6.75 -30.37
CA LYS A 280 2.77 -7.31 -29.06
C LYS A 280 1.74 -6.43 -28.33
N VAL A 281 1.96 -5.12 -28.29
CA VAL A 281 1.03 -4.14 -27.72
C VAL A 281 -0.31 -4.18 -28.46
N THR A 282 -0.30 -4.21 -29.79
CA THR A 282 -1.52 -4.33 -30.59
C THR A 282 -2.32 -5.58 -30.23
N ASP A 283 -1.64 -6.72 -30.07
CA ASP A 283 -2.30 -7.97 -29.68
C ASP A 283 -2.87 -7.93 -28.27
N ILE A 284 -2.18 -7.28 -27.33
CA ILE A 284 -2.69 -7.06 -25.96
C ILE A 284 -3.98 -6.23 -26.01
N TYR A 285 -4.02 -5.11 -26.74
CA TYR A 285 -5.22 -4.26 -26.80
C TYR A 285 -6.39 -4.90 -27.56
N LYS A 286 -6.12 -5.80 -28.51
CA LYS A 286 -7.20 -6.64 -29.11
C LYS A 286 -7.87 -7.54 -28.05
N LEU A 287 -7.12 -8.04 -27.09
CA LEU A 287 -7.63 -8.92 -26.01
C LEU A 287 -8.23 -8.12 -24.86
N ILE A 288 -7.60 -7.00 -24.49
CA ILE A 288 -7.89 -6.17 -23.32
C ILE A 288 -7.93 -4.69 -23.77
N PRO A 289 -9.06 -4.21 -24.31
CA PRO A 289 -9.13 -2.88 -24.91
C PRO A 289 -8.87 -1.71 -23.98
N ASP A 290 -9.02 -1.92 -22.66
CA ASP A 290 -8.78 -0.96 -21.58
C ASP A 290 -7.46 -1.20 -20.84
N PHE A 291 -6.53 -1.99 -21.40
CA PHE A 291 -5.22 -2.24 -20.82
C PHE A 291 -4.49 -0.93 -20.49
N GLY A 292 -3.91 -0.83 -19.29
CA GLY A 292 -3.34 0.44 -18.80
C GLY A 292 -1.92 0.71 -19.27
N GLY A 293 -1.10 -0.33 -19.44
CA GLY A 293 0.31 -0.18 -19.81
C GLY A 293 1.27 -1.09 -19.06
N PHE A 294 2.54 -0.73 -19.07
CA PHE A 294 3.61 -1.57 -18.51
C PHE A 294 4.30 -0.94 -17.30
N LEU A 295 4.69 -1.81 -16.36
CA LEU A 295 5.68 -1.52 -15.33
C LEU A 295 7.00 -2.19 -15.71
N VAL A 296 8.12 -1.46 -15.57
CA VAL A 296 9.44 -1.95 -15.99
C VAL A 296 10.46 -1.75 -14.88
N LYS A 297 11.14 -2.83 -14.48
CA LYS A 297 12.39 -2.82 -13.74
C LYS A 297 13.49 -3.32 -14.68
N ALA A 298 14.49 -2.51 -14.97
CA ALA A 298 15.53 -2.80 -15.93
C ALA A 298 16.92 -2.46 -15.38
N ASN A 299 17.93 -3.23 -15.76
CA ASN A 299 19.33 -3.09 -15.34
C ASN A 299 19.51 -3.00 -13.82
N SER A 300 18.77 -3.81 -13.09
CA SER A 300 18.81 -3.86 -11.63
C SER A 300 18.66 -5.30 -11.16
N GLU A 301 19.48 -5.72 -10.20
CA GLU A 301 19.45 -7.06 -9.58
C GLU A 301 19.47 -8.22 -10.61
N GLY A 302 20.31 -8.09 -11.64
CA GLY A 302 20.47 -9.09 -12.69
C GLY A 302 19.37 -9.11 -13.75
N LEU A 303 18.37 -8.21 -13.68
CA LEU A 303 17.39 -8.09 -14.74
C LEU A 303 17.95 -7.39 -15.97
N PRO A 304 17.61 -7.88 -17.18
CA PRO A 304 18.07 -7.26 -18.42
C PRO A 304 17.47 -5.86 -18.62
N GLY A 305 18.20 -5.03 -19.33
CA GLY A 305 17.76 -3.68 -19.63
C GLY A 305 18.48 -3.06 -20.82
N PRO A 306 18.20 -1.78 -21.15
CA PRO A 306 18.81 -1.09 -22.28
C PRO A 306 20.33 -0.94 -22.14
N MET A 307 20.88 -0.85 -20.92
CA MET A 307 22.31 -0.68 -20.71
C MET A 307 23.14 -1.88 -21.18
N ASP A 308 22.55 -3.09 -21.23
CA ASP A 308 23.17 -4.30 -21.78
C ASP A 308 23.53 -4.17 -23.26
N TYR A 309 22.94 -3.17 -23.94
CA TYR A 309 23.12 -2.85 -25.35
C TYR A 309 23.83 -1.50 -25.56
N GLY A 310 24.40 -0.91 -24.51
CA GLY A 310 24.99 0.43 -24.55
C GLY A 310 23.98 1.55 -24.78
N ARG A 311 22.72 1.34 -24.37
CA ARG A 311 21.62 2.31 -24.48
C ARG A 311 21.25 2.85 -23.11
N THR A 312 20.50 3.95 -23.08
CA THR A 312 20.05 4.62 -21.87
C THR A 312 18.68 4.09 -21.41
N HIS A 313 18.33 4.33 -20.14
CA HIS A 313 16.96 4.12 -19.65
C HIS A 313 15.91 4.88 -20.46
N VAL A 314 16.26 6.05 -21.01
CA VAL A 314 15.39 6.85 -21.90
C VAL A 314 15.08 6.10 -23.19
N ASP A 315 16.10 5.49 -23.82
CA ASP A 315 15.90 4.73 -25.06
C ASP A 315 14.95 3.55 -24.84
N GLY A 316 15.14 2.81 -23.74
CA GLY A 316 14.27 1.68 -23.38
C GLY A 316 12.85 2.10 -23.06
N ALA A 317 12.67 3.11 -22.23
CA ALA A 317 11.36 3.61 -21.83
C ALA A 317 10.59 4.22 -23.02
N ASN A 318 11.26 5.02 -23.84
CA ASN A 318 10.64 5.68 -24.99
C ASN A 318 10.21 4.68 -26.08
N MET A 319 10.98 3.61 -26.31
CA MET A 319 10.57 2.53 -27.23
C MET A 319 9.22 1.93 -26.83
N LEU A 320 9.04 1.59 -25.54
CA LEU A 320 7.80 1.03 -25.03
C LEU A 320 6.67 2.07 -25.03
N ALA A 321 6.98 3.31 -24.69
CA ALA A 321 6.04 4.41 -24.69
C ALA A 321 5.48 4.69 -26.11
N ASP A 322 6.35 4.68 -27.13
CA ASP A 322 5.95 4.85 -28.53
C ASP A 322 5.05 3.69 -29.01
N ALA A 323 5.27 2.46 -28.52
CA ALA A 323 4.40 1.32 -28.82
C ALA A 323 3.00 1.42 -28.15
N LEU A 324 2.93 1.97 -26.94
CA LEU A 324 1.69 2.12 -26.17
C LEU A 324 0.88 3.38 -26.56
N LYS A 325 1.54 4.44 -27.05
CA LYS A 325 0.92 5.74 -27.32
C LYS A 325 -0.34 5.70 -28.18
N PRO A 326 -0.45 4.89 -29.28
CA PRO A 326 -1.66 4.82 -30.09
C PRO A 326 -2.92 4.37 -29.33
N PHE A 327 -2.74 3.70 -28.18
CA PHE A 327 -3.81 3.15 -27.36
C PHE A 327 -4.04 3.93 -26.06
N GLY A 328 -3.25 4.99 -25.81
CA GLY A 328 -3.32 5.76 -24.56
C GLY A 328 -2.72 5.05 -23.35
N GLY A 329 -1.90 4.01 -23.56
CA GLY A 329 -1.19 3.30 -22.49
C GLY A 329 0.05 4.05 -22.03
N ILE A 330 0.48 3.76 -20.80
CA ILE A 330 1.63 4.40 -20.15
C ILE A 330 2.74 3.39 -19.81
N VAL A 331 3.94 3.91 -19.65
CA VAL A 331 5.09 3.20 -19.09
C VAL A 331 5.38 3.75 -17.70
N MET A 332 5.34 2.88 -16.68
CA MET A 332 5.86 3.13 -15.36
C MET A 332 7.28 2.56 -15.31
N TRP A 333 8.28 3.42 -15.33
CA TRP A 333 9.68 3.00 -15.31
C TRP A 333 10.27 3.18 -13.93
N ARG A 334 10.69 2.08 -13.28
CA ARG A 334 11.26 2.16 -11.92
C ARG A 334 12.64 2.80 -11.96
N ALA A 335 12.81 3.87 -11.19
CA ALA A 335 14.09 4.50 -10.93
C ALA A 335 14.81 3.75 -9.80
N PHE A 336 15.20 2.51 -10.05
CA PHE A 336 15.89 1.65 -9.11
C PHE A 336 17.14 1.07 -9.76
N VAL A 337 18.29 1.54 -9.30
CA VAL A 337 19.60 1.20 -9.83
C VAL A 337 20.40 0.46 -8.77
N TYR A 338 21.13 -0.55 -9.20
CA TYR A 338 21.98 -1.35 -8.36
C TYR A 338 23.36 -1.45 -8.99
N GLU A 339 24.24 -0.47 -8.75
CA GLU A 339 25.59 -0.42 -9.28
C GLU A 339 26.62 -0.43 -8.14
N PRO A 340 27.66 -1.33 -8.17
CA PRO A 340 28.73 -1.30 -7.19
C PRO A 340 29.68 -0.14 -7.43
N GLY A 341 30.08 0.55 -6.38
CA GLY A 341 31.18 1.52 -6.43
C GLY A 341 30.86 2.93 -5.90
N ASP A 342 29.59 3.27 -5.66
CA ASP A 342 29.21 4.52 -4.99
C ASP A 342 28.24 4.25 -3.82
N ASP A 343 27.95 5.26 -3.01
CA ASP A 343 26.94 5.16 -1.95
C ASP A 343 25.57 4.85 -2.55
N ARG A 344 24.97 3.76 -2.08
CA ARG A 344 23.66 3.29 -2.54
C ARG A 344 22.57 4.38 -2.49
N ALA A 345 22.66 5.28 -1.53
CA ALA A 345 21.74 6.41 -1.40
C ALA A 345 21.81 7.41 -2.57
N LYS A 346 22.89 7.39 -3.35
CA LYS A 346 23.11 8.31 -4.48
C LYS A 346 22.66 7.76 -5.83
N LEU A 347 22.57 6.43 -5.97
CA LEU A 347 22.53 5.77 -7.28
C LEU A 347 21.33 6.19 -8.14
N ALA A 348 20.12 6.16 -7.60
CA ALA A 348 18.93 6.51 -8.37
C ALA A 348 18.96 7.96 -8.88
N TYR A 349 19.38 8.88 -8.02
CA TYR A 349 19.54 10.28 -8.43
C TYR A 349 20.60 10.45 -9.51
N THR A 350 21.78 9.90 -9.30
CA THR A 350 22.92 10.01 -10.24
C THR A 350 22.55 9.49 -11.62
N GLU A 351 21.81 8.38 -11.68
CA GLU A 351 21.42 7.77 -12.94
C GLU A 351 20.30 8.55 -13.64
N PHE A 352 19.26 8.98 -12.93
CA PHE A 352 18.03 9.45 -13.57
C PHE A 352 17.93 10.98 -13.73
N HIS A 353 18.51 11.80 -12.82
CA HIS A 353 18.30 13.25 -12.86
C HIS A 353 18.79 13.90 -14.16
N LYS A 354 19.87 13.38 -14.77
CA LYS A 354 20.45 13.85 -16.03
C LYS A 354 19.50 13.69 -17.24
N PHE A 355 18.46 12.89 -17.11
CA PHE A 355 17.49 12.58 -18.15
C PHE A 355 16.19 13.36 -18.02
N ASP A 356 16.11 14.34 -17.14
CA ASP A 356 14.88 15.13 -16.97
C ASP A 356 14.43 15.80 -18.27
N GLY A 357 13.19 15.54 -18.67
CA GLY A 357 12.58 16.04 -19.88
C GLY A 357 12.93 15.27 -21.17
N GLN A 358 13.66 14.16 -21.09
CA GLN A 358 13.98 13.32 -22.25
C GLN A 358 13.01 12.14 -22.42
N PHE A 359 12.25 11.81 -21.40
CA PHE A 359 11.21 10.78 -21.46
C PHE A 359 9.97 11.27 -22.21
N ARG A 360 9.27 10.36 -22.91
CA ARG A 360 7.99 10.64 -23.55
C ARG A 360 6.93 11.05 -22.50
N GLU A 361 5.94 11.82 -22.95
CA GLU A 361 4.84 12.31 -22.09
C GLU A 361 4.01 11.21 -21.45
N ASN A 362 3.98 9.99 -22.00
CA ASN A 362 3.33 8.80 -21.44
C ASN A 362 4.29 7.87 -20.68
N VAL A 363 5.46 8.35 -20.29
CA VAL A 363 6.36 7.71 -19.32
C VAL A 363 6.25 8.43 -18.00
N ILE A 364 6.15 7.66 -16.91
CA ILE A 364 6.26 8.17 -15.55
C ILE A 364 7.34 7.38 -14.80
N LEU A 365 8.24 8.08 -14.12
CA LEU A 365 9.25 7.43 -13.30
C LEU A 365 8.67 7.03 -11.95
N GLN A 366 8.70 5.75 -11.63
CA GLN A 366 8.29 5.19 -10.36
C GLN A 366 9.47 5.19 -9.39
N VAL A 367 9.35 5.99 -8.32
CA VAL A 367 10.44 6.29 -7.39
C VAL A 367 10.02 5.89 -5.98
N LYS A 368 10.84 5.07 -5.31
CA LYS A 368 10.65 4.73 -3.89
C LYS A 368 10.62 5.98 -3.02
N ASN A 369 9.90 5.92 -1.91
CA ASN A 369 9.81 7.04 -0.97
C ASN A 369 11.19 7.47 -0.43
N GLY A 370 12.08 6.52 -0.14
CA GLY A 370 13.46 6.77 0.27
C GLY A 370 14.48 6.48 -0.83
N PRO A 371 15.73 6.92 -0.67
CA PRO A 371 16.77 6.76 -1.69
C PRO A 371 17.33 5.34 -1.78
N ILE A 372 17.11 4.46 -0.79
CA ILE A 372 17.66 3.12 -0.75
C ILE A 372 16.62 2.05 -1.01
N ASP A 373 15.78 1.68 -0.03
CA ASP A 373 14.91 0.50 -0.17
C ASP A 373 13.87 0.32 0.94
N PHE A 374 12.84 1.14 1.04
CA PHE A 374 11.72 0.97 1.98
C PHE A 374 12.12 0.65 3.43
N GLN A 375 13.27 1.12 3.89
CA GLN A 375 13.76 0.90 5.24
C GLN A 375 12.75 1.42 6.28
N PRO A 376 12.83 1.01 7.55
CA PRO A 376 11.89 1.44 8.58
C PRO A 376 11.68 2.96 8.62
N ARG A 377 12.74 3.73 8.39
CA ARG A 377 12.68 5.17 8.12
C ARG A 377 13.83 5.59 7.23
N GLU A 378 13.51 6.30 6.15
CA GLU A 378 14.48 6.94 5.25
C GLU A 378 14.14 8.42 5.09
N PRO A 379 15.12 9.29 4.80
CA PRO A 379 14.81 10.58 4.22
C PRO A 379 14.14 10.39 2.86
N PHE A 380 13.43 11.38 2.37
CA PHE A 380 12.82 11.27 1.04
C PHE A 380 13.88 11.16 -0.07
N SER A 381 13.55 10.46 -1.15
CA SER A 381 14.43 10.36 -2.33
C SER A 381 14.65 11.74 -2.96
N PRO A 382 15.91 12.17 -3.19
CA PRO A 382 16.21 13.48 -3.75
C PRO A 382 15.71 13.68 -5.18
N LEU A 383 15.32 12.63 -5.91
CA LEU A 383 14.64 12.75 -7.21
C LEU A 383 13.35 13.57 -7.12
N PHE A 384 12.63 13.53 -5.97
CA PHE A 384 11.45 14.36 -5.72
C PHE A 384 11.79 15.84 -5.51
N GLY A 385 12.58 16.45 -6.20
CA GLY A 385 12.92 17.85 -6.19
C GLY A 385 13.81 18.20 -7.36
N ALA A 386 14.40 17.15 -7.96
CA ALA A 386 15.36 17.29 -9.04
C ALA A 386 14.73 17.17 -10.44
N MET A 387 13.62 16.44 -10.58
CA MET A 387 12.95 16.18 -11.84
C MET A 387 11.80 17.16 -12.03
N LYS A 388 11.96 18.14 -12.92
CA LYS A 388 10.97 19.22 -13.14
C LYS A 388 10.04 18.97 -14.33
N LYS A 389 10.54 18.24 -15.33
CA LYS A 389 9.86 18.03 -16.62
C LYS A 389 9.28 16.63 -16.76
N THR A 390 9.91 15.65 -16.13
CA THR A 390 9.48 14.26 -16.17
C THR A 390 8.55 13.98 -15.01
N ALA A 391 7.41 13.36 -15.26
CA ALA A 391 6.45 12.99 -14.21
C ALA A 391 7.05 11.95 -13.26
N LEU A 392 6.87 12.15 -11.96
CA LEU A 392 7.29 11.22 -10.92
C LEU A 392 6.08 10.60 -10.21
N MET A 393 6.16 9.31 -9.95
CA MET A 393 5.17 8.53 -9.20
C MET A 393 5.80 7.99 -7.93
N PRO A 394 5.32 8.37 -6.73
CA PRO A 394 5.74 7.73 -5.50
C PRO A 394 5.45 6.24 -5.52
N GLU A 395 6.44 5.42 -5.17
CA GLU A 395 6.29 4.00 -4.86
C GLU A 395 6.35 3.84 -3.34
N LEU A 396 5.20 3.52 -2.74
CA LEU A 396 5.09 3.21 -1.32
C LEU A 396 5.03 1.69 -1.14
N GLN A 397 5.50 1.18 -0.01
CA GLN A 397 5.39 -0.24 0.28
C GLN A 397 4.27 -0.47 1.31
N ILE A 398 3.20 -1.18 0.90
CA ILE A 398 2.11 -1.60 1.78
C ILE A 398 2.52 -2.87 2.53
N THR A 399 3.36 -3.69 1.90
CA THR A 399 4.06 -4.79 2.57
C THR A 399 4.99 -4.22 3.64
N GLN A 400 5.23 -4.98 4.68
CA GLN A 400 6.09 -4.60 5.80
C GLN A 400 7.43 -5.33 5.71
N GLU A 401 8.08 -5.32 4.53
CA GLU A 401 9.30 -6.08 4.27
C GLU A 401 10.36 -5.88 5.35
N TYR A 402 10.56 -4.63 5.76
CA TYR A 402 11.54 -4.23 6.77
C TYR A 402 10.90 -3.86 8.12
N LEU A 403 9.62 -4.16 8.33
CA LEU A 403 8.83 -3.73 9.49
C LEU A 403 8.10 -4.91 10.15
N GLY A 404 8.79 -6.06 10.24
CA GLY A 404 8.27 -7.24 10.91
C GLY A 404 7.25 -8.04 10.09
N GLN A 405 7.19 -7.79 8.79
CA GLN A 405 6.44 -8.58 7.80
C GLN A 405 4.96 -8.79 8.21
N GLY A 406 4.44 -10.01 8.12
CA GLY A 406 3.07 -10.34 8.55
C GLY A 406 2.87 -10.45 10.07
N ASN A 407 3.92 -10.24 10.88
CA ASN A 407 3.91 -10.51 12.31
C ASN A 407 3.75 -9.26 13.19
N HIS A 408 4.29 -8.11 12.78
CA HIS A 408 4.26 -6.91 13.60
C HIS A 408 3.09 -5.99 13.23
N LEU A 409 2.48 -5.39 14.25
CA LEU A 409 1.49 -4.34 14.08
C LEU A 409 2.21 -3.02 13.76
N VAL A 410 2.04 -2.56 12.51
CA VAL A 410 2.60 -1.28 12.03
C VAL A 410 1.58 -0.58 11.14
N PHE A 411 1.16 0.62 11.51
CA PHE A 411 0.29 1.45 10.69
C PHE A 411 1.12 2.44 9.88
N LEU A 412 1.21 2.19 8.59
CA LEU A 412 2.13 2.87 7.69
C LEU A 412 1.69 4.27 7.25
N ALA A 413 0.44 4.66 7.50
CA ALA A 413 -0.06 5.99 7.10
C ALA A 413 0.79 7.12 7.69
N SER A 414 1.33 6.96 8.90
CA SER A 414 2.19 7.96 9.55
C SER A 414 3.49 8.17 8.77
N LEU A 415 4.13 7.09 8.32
CA LEU A 415 5.32 7.14 7.45
C LEU A 415 5.01 7.81 6.11
N TRP A 416 3.90 7.43 5.48
CA TRP A 416 3.54 7.97 4.17
C TRP A 416 3.15 9.45 4.23
N LYS A 417 2.49 9.88 5.30
CA LYS A 417 2.19 11.32 5.52
C LYS A 417 3.47 12.12 5.76
N GLU A 418 4.40 11.63 6.58
CA GLU A 418 5.70 12.25 6.78
C GLU A 418 6.42 12.46 5.44
N PHE A 419 6.45 11.43 4.59
CA PHE A 419 7.02 11.50 3.24
C PHE A 419 6.28 12.49 2.34
N MET A 420 4.96 12.41 2.23
CA MET A 420 4.16 13.25 1.34
C MET A 420 4.23 14.75 1.72
N GLU A 421 4.39 15.05 3.01
CA GLU A 421 4.44 16.41 3.55
C GLU A 421 5.87 16.97 3.64
N ALA A 422 6.88 16.14 3.38
CA ALA A 422 8.27 16.60 3.35
C ALA A 422 8.44 17.71 2.31
N ASP A 423 9.01 18.83 2.74
CA ASP A 423 9.30 19.97 1.87
C ASP A 423 10.62 19.75 1.13
N THR A 424 10.56 19.71 -0.17
CA THR A 424 11.74 19.57 -1.02
C THR A 424 12.45 20.89 -1.26
N TYR A 425 11.79 22.00 -1.04
CA TYR A 425 12.23 23.37 -1.38
C TYR A 425 12.62 23.56 -2.85
N ALA A 426 12.21 22.67 -3.74
CA ALA A 426 12.60 22.70 -5.16
C ALA A 426 12.17 23.99 -5.88
N GLU A 427 11.05 24.59 -5.49
CA GLU A 427 10.56 25.90 -5.96
C GLU A 427 10.27 26.83 -4.76
N GLY A 428 11.06 26.74 -3.70
CA GLY A 428 10.88 27.48 -2.46
C GLY A 428 10.07 26.77 -1.40
N VAL A 429 9.83 27.48 -0.29
CA VAL A 429 9.12 26.95 0.89
C VAL A 429 7.73 26.43 0.53
N GLY A 430 7.38 25.26 1.05
CA GLY A 430 6.08 24.65 0.86
C GLY A 430 5.95 23.85 -0.43
N THR A 431 7.06 23.52 -1.10
CA THR A 431 7.13 22.62 -2.26
C THR A 431 7.18 21.16 -1.79
N THR A 432 6.07 20.69 -1.23
CA THR A 432 6.00 19.34 -0.68
C THR A 432 5.96 18.26 -1.79
N ILE A 433 6.37 17.05 -1.45
CA ILE A 433 6.34 15.91 -2.39
C ILE A 433 4.94 15.69 -2.94
N SER A 434 3.91 15.79 -2.09
CA SER A 434 2.53 15.65 -2.56
C SER A 434 2.13 16.72 -3.58
N LYS A 435 2.58 17.96 -3.44
CA LYS A 435 2.32 19.00 -4.45
C LYS A 435 3.06 18.76 -5.75
N LEU A 436 4.30 18.28 -5.69
CA LEU A 436 5.09 17.91 -6.87
C LEU A 436 4.40 16.79 -7.66
N THR A 437 4.04 15.71 -6.99
CA THR A 437 3.55 14.49 -7.64
C THR A 437 2.07 14.53 -8.03
N THR A 438 1.30 15.50 -7.50
CA THR A 438 -0.09 15.76 -7.91
C THR A 438 -0.23 16.85 -8.99
N GLY A 439 0.88 17.29 -9.57
CA GLY A 439 0.87 18.28 -10.67
C GLY A 439 0.54 19.72 -10.24
N GLN A 440 0.57 20.03 -8.93
CA GLN A 440 0.28 21.38 -8.42
C GLN A 440 1.45 22.36 -8.61
N VAL A 441 2.67 21.86 -8.78
CA VAL A 441 3.89 22.67 -8.96
C VAL A 441 4.28 22.68 -10.45
N TYR A 442 4.44 21.48 -11.02
CA TYR A 442 4.74 21.30 -12.43
C TYR A 442 3.50 20.75 -13.14
N SER A 443 3.18 21.29 -14.30
CA SER A 443 1.97 20.92 -15.08
C SER A 443 2.14 19.58 -15.79
N GLN A 444 2.43 18.49 -15.03
CA GLN A 444 2.47 17.14 -15.59
C GLN A 444 1.04 16.66 -15.89
N GLN A 445 0.87 16.04 -17.05
CA GLN A 445 -0.44 15.53 -17.48
C GLN A 445 -0.83 14.23 -16.77
N ILE A 446 0.17 13.43 -16.36
CA ILE A 446 -0.04 12.17 -15.63
C ILE A 446 0.38 12.37 -14.19
N THR A 447 -0.53 12.11 -13.29
CA THR A 447 -0.26 12.05 -11.85
C THR A 447 -0.60 10.65 -11.32
N ALA A 448 0.33 10.02 -10.64
CA ALA A 448 0.16 8.64 -10.19
C ALA A 448 0.80 8.41 -8.82
N ILE A 449 0.30 7.40 -8.12
CA ILE A 449 0.88 6.85 -6.90
C ILE A 449 0.73 5.33 -6.90
N SER A 450 1.78 4.62 -6.52
CA SER A 450 1.78 3.16 -6.45
C SER A 450 2.04 2.65 -5.04
N GLY A 451 1.43 1.51 -4.72
CA GLY A 451 1.67 0.77 -3.49
C GLY A 451 2.03 -0.69 -3.78
N VAL A 452 3.15 -1.17 -3.23
CA VAL A 452 3.47 -2.60 -3.28
C VAL A 452 2.51 -3.36 -2.38
N ALA A 453 1.69 -4.23 -2.97
CA ALA A 453 0.55 -4.84 -2.32
C ALA A 453 0.97 -5.98 -1.37
N ASN A 454 0.42 -5.97 -0.15
CA ASN A 454 0.44 -7.14 0.75
C ASN A 454 -0.95 -7.79 0.75
N ILE A 455 -1.27 -8.51 -0.33
CA ILE A 455 -2.57 -9.14 -0.54
C ILE A 455 -2.32 -10.55 -1.07
N GLY A 456 -2.87 -11.53 -0.36
CA GLY A 456 -2.75 -12.94 -0.70
C GLY A 456 -4.04 -13.71 -0.45
N ASP A 457 -3.94 -15.04 -0.46
CA ASP A 457 -5.09 -15.93 -0.32
C ASP A 457 -5.46 -16.27 1.14
N ASP A 458 -4.76 -15.70 2.13
CA ASP A 458 -5.18 -15.77 3.53
C ASP A 458 -6.62 -15.29 3.73
N ALA A 459 -7.30 -15.81 4.75
CA ALA A 459 -8.67 -15.43 5.08
C ALA A 459 -8.80 -13.92 5.26
N ASN A 460 -7.89 -13.30 6.00
CA ASN A 460 -7.87 -11.85 6.27
C ASN A 460 -7.21 -11.02 5.16
N TRP A 461 -6.79 -11.59 4.03
CA TRP A 461 -6.16 -10.97 2.86
C TRP A 461 -4.73 -10.45 3.06
N CYS A 462 -4.31 -10.10 4.26
CA CYS A 462 -3.10 -9.32 4.52
C CYS A 462 -2.16 -9.98 5.53
N GLY A 463 -2.44 -11.23 5.95
CA GLY A 463 -1.64 -11.98 6.91
C GLY A 463 -1.72 -11.46 8.35
N HIS A 464 -2.11 -10.20 8.55
CA HIS A 464 -2.33 -9.56 9.84
C HIS A 464 -3.56 -8.64 9.77
N HIS A 465 -4.46 -8.69 10.76
CA HIS A 465 -5.69 -7.89 10.72
C HIS A 465 -5.41 -6.38 10.60
N PHE A 466 -4.42 -5.84 11.28
CA PHE A 466 -4.05 -4.43 11.16
C PHE A 466 -3.33 -4.09 9.84
N ALA A 467 -2.78 -5.07 9.13
CA ALA A 467 -2.22 -4.81 7.80
C ALA A 467 -3.30 -4.45 6.76
N GLN A 468 -4.56 -4.85 6.99
CA GLN A 468 -5.70 -4.36 6.21
C GLN A 468 -5.84 -2.83 6.30
N ALA A 469 -5.50 -2.23 7.46
CA ALA A 469 -5.51 -0.79 7.65
C ALA A 469 -4.50 -0.07 6.73
N ASN A 470 -3.39 -0.72 6.40
CA ASN A 470 -2.39 -0.17 5.48
C ASN A 470 -2.91 -0.14 4.04
N TRP A 471 -3.58 -1.21 3.58
CA TRP A 471 -4.24 -1.20 2.28
C TRP A 471 -5.33 -0.12 2.22
N TYR A 472 -6.19 -0.05 3.25
CA TYR A 472 -7.21 1.01 3.37
C TYR A 472 -6.59 2.41 3.33
N ALA A 473 -5.57 2.66 4.13
CA ALA A 473 -4.91 3.96 4.24
C ALA A 473 -4.24 4.38 2.94
N PHE A 474 -3.60 3.45 2.22
CA PHE A 474 -3.02 3.74 0.91
C PHE A 474 -4.08 4.28 -0.06
N GLY A 475 -5.22 3.60 -0.21
CA GLY A 475 -6.29 4.07 -1.10
C GLY A 475 -6.88 5.41 -0.67
N ARG A 476 -7.09 5.62 0.64
CA ARG A 476 -7.60 6.88 1.18
C ARG A 476 -6.64 8.06 0.92
N LEU A 477 -5.34 7.89 1.13
CA LEU A 477 -4.32 8.92 0.87
C LEU A 477 -4.10 9.14 -0.63
N ALA A 478 -4.17 8.10 -1.43
CA ALA A 478 -4.09 8.20 -2.88
C ALA A 478 -5.29 8.98 -3.47
N TRP A 479 -6.45 8.84 -2.88
CA TRP A 479 -7.64 9.62 -3.22
C TRP A 479 -7.55 11.05 -2.72
N ASN A 480 -7.29 11.24 -1.42
CA ASN A 480 -7.24 12.56 -0.78
C ASN A 480 -6.03 12.65 0.16
N ASN A 481 -4.93 13.21 -0.32
CA ASN A 481 -3.68 13.35 0.43
C ASN A 481 -3.75 14.36 1.59
N LYS A 482 -4.88 15.08 1.74
CA LYS A 482 -5.11 16.02 2.84
C LYS A 482 -5.70 15.33 4.08
N LEU A 483 -6.18 14.08 3.96
CA LEU A 483 -6.68 13.33 5.11
C LEU A 483 -5.60 13.18 6.17
N THR A 484 -6.00 13.22 7.43
CA THR A 484 -5.11 12.94 8.55
C THR A 484 -5.05 11.43 8.83
N CYS A 485 -3.95 10.98 9.41
CA CYS A 485 -3.81 9.58 9.83
C CYS A 485 -4.88 9.19 10.86
N GLN A 486 -5.27 10.14 11.74
CA GLN A 486 -6.33 9.97 12.73
C GLN A 486 -7.69 9.67 12.06
N GLN A 487 -8.08 10.48 11.06
CA GLN A 487 -9.33 10.27 10.32
C GLN A 487 -9.35 8.88 9.67
N ILE A 488 -8.27 8.50 9.00
CA ILE A 488 -8.18 7.21 8.32
C ILE A 488 -8.25 6.04 9.31
N ALA A 489 -7.53 6.12 10.43
CA ALA A 489 -7.55 5.10 11.47
C ALA A 489 -8.94 4.95 12.09
N GLU A 490 -9.61 6.06 12.44
CA GLU A 490 -10.95 6.06 13.00
C GLU A 490 -12.00 5.50 12.04
N GLU A 491 -11.95 5.85 10.76
CA GLU A 491 -12.79 5.25 9.71
C GLU A 491 -12.62 3.73 9.70
N TRP A 492 -11.37 3.27 9.58
CA TRP A 492 -11.07 1.84 9.47
C TRP A 492 -11.47 1.07 10.74
N ILE A 493 -11.13 1.55 11.95
CA ILE A 493 -11.50 0.93 13.22
C ILE A 493 -13.03 0.79 13.31
N THR A 494 -13.74 1.88 13.01
CA THR A 494 -15.20 1.92 13.12
C THR A 494 -15.87 0.92 12.17
N MET A 495 -15.38 0.78 10.94
CA MET A 495 -15.94 -0.17 9.97
C MET A 495 -15.50 -1.62 10.22
N THR A 496 -14.33 -1.82 10.87
CA THR A 496 -13.72 -3.14 11.03
C THR A 496 -14.13 -3.86 12.31
N PHE A 497 -14.11 -3.17 13.46
CA PHE A 497 -14.31 -3.80 14.76
C PHE A 497 -15.74 -3.66 15.34
N GLN A 498 -16.73 -3.45 14.49
CA GLN A 498 -18.11 -3.54 14.90
C GLN A 498 -18.58 -5.00 14.82
N ASN A 499 -18.85 -5.62 15.96
CA ASN A 499 -19.34 -6.98 16.02
C ASN A 499 -20.78 -7.04 16.59
N ARG A 500 -21.62 -7.95 16.01
CA ARG A 500 -23.00 -8.18 16.46
C ARG A 500 -23.07 -8.98 17.76
N GLU A 501 -22.05 -9.83 18.00
CA GLU A 501 -22.02 -10.79 19.08
C GLU A 501 -21.28 -10.26 20.33
N ARG A 502 -20.72 -9.08 20.25
CA ARG A 502 -19.92 -8.44 21.30
C ARG A 502 -20.51 -7.10 21.72
N LYS A 503 -20.02 -6.57 22.85
CA LYS A 503 -20.36 -5.23 23.29
C LYS A 503 -19.96 -4.21 22.21
N PRO A 504 -20.73 -3.13 22.00
CA PRO A 504 -20.30 -2.03 21.13
C PRO A 504 -18.97 -1.45 21.59
N LEU A 505 -18.08 -1.18 20.65
CA LEU A 505 -16.78 -0.58 20.94
C LEU A 505 -17.00 0.80 21.62
N THR A 506 -16.49 0.94 22.85
CA THR A 506 -16.58 2.23 23.57
C THR A 506 -15.69 3.29 22.92
N ALA A 507 -15.99 4.56 23.20
CA ALA A 507 -15.16 5.66 22.71
C ALA A 507 -13.71 5.52 23.20
N ASP A 508 -13.50 5.21 24.48
CA ASP A 508 -12.17 5.08 25.07
C ASP A 508 -11.37 3.92 24.43
N CYS A 509 -12.02 2.76 24.22
CA CYS A 509 -11.38 1.63 23.57
C CYS A 509 -11.01 1.97 22.12
N ARG A 510 -11.89 2.63 21.37
CA ARG A 510 -11.62 3.10 20.01
C ARG A 510 -10.46 4.08 19.96
N LEU A 511 -10.41 5.05 20.86
CA LEU A 511 -9.31 6.01 20.97
C LEU A 511 -7.98 5.31 21.31
N SER A 512 -7.98 4.36 22.24
CA SER A 512 -6.79 3.59 22.60
C SER A 512 -6.24 2.78 21.43
N ILE A 513 -7.11 2.11 20.65
CA ILE A 513 -6.71 1.38 19.43
C ILE A 513 -6.18 2.35 18.36
N ARG A 514 -6.83 3.51 18.17
CA ARG A 514 -6.36 4.55 17.26
C ARG A 514 -4.96 5.02 17.60
N ASP A 515 -4.74 5.37 18.87
CA ASP A 515 -3.45 5.90 19.32
C ASP A 515 -2.35 4.84 19.23
N MET A 516 -2.66 3.58 19.54
CA MET A 516 -1.79 2.43 19.28
C MET A 516 -1.40 2.34 17.79
N MET A 517 -2.35 2.48 16.86
CA MET A 517 -2.04 2.50 15.42
C MET A 517 -1.13 3.67 15.06
N LEU A 518 -1.47 4.88 15.47
CA LEU A 518 -0.75 6.10 15.08
C LEU A 518 0.70 6.11 15.56
N THR A 519 1.01 5.49 16.71
CA THR A 519 2.35 5.44 17.29
C THR A 519 3.14 4.20 16.88
N SER A 520 2.50 3.20 16.25
CA SER A 520 3.11 1.89 15.96
C SER A 520 4.31 1.95 15.03
N HIS A 521 4.34 2.82 14.04
CA HIS A 521 5.50 2.97 13.16
C HIS A 521 6.71 3.51 13.93
N GLN A 522 6.54 4.57 14.73
CA GLN A 522 7.64 5.13 15.54
C GLN A 522 8.15 4.09 16.57
N MET A 523 7.25 3.34 17.19
CA MET A 523 7.62 2.26 18.13
C MET A 523 8.51 1.21 17.44
N VAL A 524 8.16 0.77 16.23
CA VAL A 524 8.98 -0.19 15.48
C VAL A 524 10.34 0.39 15.13
N VAL A 525 10.40 1.64 14.70
CA VAL A 525 11.68 2.34 14.49
C VAL A 525 12.51 2.38 15.77
N ASN A 526 11.89 2.64 16.93
CA ASN A 526 12.59 2.71 18.21
C ASN A 526 13.30 1.40 18.57
N TYR A 527 12.66 0.24 18.38
CA TYR A 527 13.30 -1.04 18.74
C TYR A 527 14.09 -1.69 17.60
N MET A 528 13.93 -1.26 16.34
CA MET A 528 14.72 -1.81 15.23
C MET A 528 15.92 -0.93 14.89
N MET A 529 15.68 0.30 14.48
CA MET A 529 16.67 1.18 13.84
C MET A 529 16.48 2.64 14.25
N PRO A 530 16.71 2.98 15.53
CA PRO A 530 16.55 4.35 16.02
C PRO A 530 17.58 5.31 15.40
N LEU A 531 17.30 6.60 15.47
CA LEU A 531 18.19 7.72 15.11
C LEU A 531 18.71 7.70 13.66
N GLY A 532 18.03 6.99 12.74
CA GLY A 532 18.45 6.88 11.35
C GLY A 532 19.35 5.67 11.06
N LEU A 533 19.53 4.77 12.00
CA LEU A 533 20.10 3.46 11.69
C LEU A 533 19.24 2.74 10.65
N HIS A 534 19.85 1.91 9.80
CA HIS A 534 19.17 1.17 8.74
C HIS A 534 19.98 -0.05 8.31
N HIS A 535 19.31 -0.99 7.62
CA HIS A 535 19.90 -2.23 7.10
C HIS A 535 20.60 -3.13 8.14
N LEU A 536 20.06 -3.22 9.37
CA LEU A 536 20.62 -4.09 10.43
C LEU A 536 20.00 -5.51 10.43
N PHE A 537 19.41 -5.91 9.31
CA PHE A 537 18.66 -7.17 9.19
C PHE A 537 19.56 -8.40 9.02
N ALA A 538 19.01 -9.51 9.46
CA ALA A 538 19.55 -10.82 9.13
C ALA A 538 19.55 -11.07 7.61
N TRP A 539 20.58 -11.80 7.15
CA TRP A 539 20.80 -12.05 5.73
C TRP A 539 19.61 -12.68 5.02
N ASN A 540 19.32 -12.17 3.84
CA ASN A 540 18.43 -12.76 2.82
C ASN A 540 16.91 -12.74 3.12
N HIS A 541 16.43 -12.26 4.26
CA HIS A 541 14.99 -12.27 4.57
C HIS A 541 14.42 -11.01 5.22
N HIS A 542 15.23 -10.01 5.52
CA HIS A 542 14.82 -8.70 6.06
C HIS A 542 13.94 -8.76 7.33
N TYR A 543 14.12 -9.82 8.14
CA TYR A 543 13.45 -10.01 9.42
C TYR A 543 14.50 -10.21 10.51
N GLY A 544 14.26 -9.79 11.73
CA GLY A 544 15.19 -9.97 12.83
C GLY A 544 16.54 -9.24 12.68
N PRO A 545 17.22 -8.99 13.81
CA PRO A 545 18.51 -8.29 13.84
C PRO A 545 19.69 -9.21 13.52
N GLU A 546 20.60 -8.73 12.71
CA GLU A 546 21.91 -9.35 12.52
C GLU A 546 22.97 -8.29 12.23
N PRO A 547 23.18 -7.28 13.12
CA PRO A 547 24.11 -6.18 12.87
C PRO A 547 25.56 -6.64 12.62
N TRP A 548 25.91 -7.85 13.05
CA TRP A 548 27.22 -8.49 12.84
C TRP A 548 27.33 -9.25 11.50
N CYS A 549 26.27 -9.29 10.68
CA CYS A 549 26.27 -10.09 9.46
C CYS A 549 27.45 -9.72 8.54
N ASP A 550 28.27 -10.72 8.21
CA ASP A 550 29.40 -10.59 7.33
C ASP A 550 29.54 -11.89 6.49
N ILE A 551 29.05 -11.85 5.26
CA ILE A 551 29.04 -12.98 4.35
C ILE A 551 30.20 -12.86 3.35
N PRO A 552 31.16 -13.80 3.33
CA PRO A 552 32.24 -13.77 2.38
C PRO A 552 31.77 -13.75 0.92
N GLY A 553 32.25 -12.78 0.14
CA GLY A 553 31.88 -12.62 -1.27
C GLY A 553 30.56 -11.88 -1.52
N ALA A 554 29.79 -11.52 -0.48
CA ALA A 554 28.64 -10.65 -0.64
C ALA A 554 29.07 -9.21 -1.01
N ARG A 555 28.22 -8.51 -1.75
CA ARG A 555 28.46 -7.08 -1.99
C ARG A 555 28.48 -6.32 -0.67
N PRO A 556 29.39 -5.37 -0.46
CA PRO A 556 29.48 -4.61 0.79
C PRO A 556 28.17 -3.92 1.16
N ASP A 557 27.46 -3.33 0.19
CA ASP A 557 26.19 -2.61 0.35
C ASP A 557 24.97 -3.52 0.57
N TRP A 558 25.16 -4.83 0.72
CA TRP A 558 24.16 -5.78 1.21
C TRP A 558 24.34 -6.14 2.68
N LEU A 559 25.45 -5.70 3.28
CA LEU A 559 25.81 -6.07 4.65
C LEU A 559 25.54 -4.93 5.64
N PRO A 560 25.04 -5.21 6.84
CA PRO A 560 24.78 -4.22 7.88
C PRO A 560 25.98 -3.34 8.22
N LYS A 561 27.17 -3.93 8.24
CA LYS A 561 28.44 -3.24 8.52
C LYS A 561 28.72 -2.05 7.59
N TYR A 562 28.29 -2.14 6.33
CA TYR A 562 28.40 -1.04 5.37
C TYR A 562 27.57 0.18 5.81
N TYR A 563 26.42 -0.05 6.46
CA TYR A 563 25.48 1.00 6.84
C TYR A 563 25.77 1.58 8.22
N HIS A 564 25.98 0.72 9.23
CA HIS A 564 26.15 1.21 10.60
C HIS A 564 27.55 1.76 10.87
N ARG A 565 28.60 1.27 10.19
CA ARG A 565 30.01 1.72 10.31
C ARG A 565 30.50 1.90 11.74
N ALA A 566 30.02 1.07 12.67
CA ALA A 566 30.43 1.13 14.06
C ALA A 566 31.93 0.89 14.22
N ASP A 567 32.61 1.75 14.96
CA ASP A 567 34.00 1.66 15.35
C ASP A 567 34.23 2.22 16.77
N SER A 568 35.48 2.30 17.22
CA SER A 568 35.81 2.81 18.55
C SER A 568 35.49 4.30 18.73
N VAL A 569 35.26 5.06 17.65
CA VAL A 569 34.96 6.47 17.67
C VAL A 569 33.44 6.70 17.75
N GLY A 570 32.66 6.00 16.93
CA GLY A 570 31.23 6.26 16.80
C GLY A 570 30.43 5.28 15.96
N LEU A 571 29.28 5.74 15.49
CA LEU A 571 28.27 4.97 14.77
C LEU A 571 27.63 5.85 13.68
N GLY A 572 27.20 5.22 12.59
CA GLY A 572 26.47 5.87 11.51
C GLY A 572 27.30 6.09 10.24
N PHE A 573 26.64 6.45 9.16
CA PHE A 573 27.26 6.62 7.84
C PHE A 573 27.45 8.13 7.55
N ASP A 574 28.69 8.56 7.35
CA ASP A 574 28.96 9.93 6.89
C ASP A 574 28.55 10.10 5.41
N ARG A 575 27.41 10.73 5.19
CA ARG A 575 26.88 11.13 3.89
C ARG A 575 26.91 12.65 3.68
N THR A 576 27.58 13.36 4.57
CA THR A 576 27.84 14.80 4.47
C THR A 576 28.89 15.11 3.41
N THR A 577 29.23 16.38 3.24
CA THR A 577 30.29 16.83 2.33
C THR A 577 31.67 16.27 2.66
N THR A 578 31.90 15.80 3.89
CA THR A 578 33.15 15.15 4.32
C THR A 578 33.18 13.64 4.02
N GLY A 579 32.02 13.03 3.78
CA GLY A 579 31.88 11.61 3.48
C GLY A 579 31.53 11.33 2.03
N SER A 580 30.44 10.57 1.79
CA SER A 580 29.99 10.22 0.43
C SER A 580 29.37 11.40 -0.33
N ASN A 581 29.09 12.49 0.34
CA ASN A 581 28.45 13.70 -0.19
C ASN A 581 27.05 13.45 -0.82
N ALA A 582 26.28 12.51 -0.28
CA ALA A 582 24.91 12.27 -0.75
C ALA A 582 24.00 13.49 -0.48
N VAL A 583 24.31 14.30 0.53
CA VAL A 583 23.58 15.54 0.83
C VAL A 583 23.55 16.54 -0.34
N SER A 584 24.56 16.49 -1.24
CA SER A 584 24.62 17.38 -2.43
C SER A 584 23.49 17.18 -3.41
N GLN A 585 22.77 16.05 -3.34
CA GLN A 585 21.65 15.73 -4.22
C GLN A 585 20.33 16.43 -3.80
N TYR A 586 20.29 17.03 -2.63
CA TYR A 586 19.14 17.78 -2.11
C TYR A 586 19.23 19.27 -2.45
N SER A 587 18.08 19.96 -2.44
CA SER A 587 18.03 21.44 -2.52
C SER A 587 18.82 22.10 -1.40
N ALA A 588 19.26 23.35 -1.60
CA ALA A 588 20.15 24.03 -0.66
C ALA A 588 19.65 24.00 0.80
N PRO A 589 18.38 24.34 1.14
CA PRO A 589 17.93 24.32 2.53
C PRO A 589 17.96 22.92 3.17
N VAL A 590 17.58 21.88 2.40
CA VAL A 590 17.59 20.49 2.87
C VAL A 590 19.02 19.99 3.01
N ARG A 591 19.89 20.30 2.05
CA ARG A 591 21.31 19.96 2.07
C ARG A 591 22.00 20.56 3.28
N GLU A 592 21.79 21.84 3.56
CA GLU A 592 22.37 22.54 4.71
C GLU A 592 21.91 21.88 6.02
N GLN A 593 20.62 21.58 6.14
CA GLN A 593 20.05 20.91 7.30
C GLN A 593 20.66 19.52 7.53
N PHE A 594 20.81 18.71 6.47
CA PHE A 594 21.33 17.35 6.60
C PHE A 594 22.86 17.31 6.75
N ASN A 595 23.57 18.33 6.25
CA ASN A 595 25.03 18.41 6.31
C ASN A 595 25.56 18.86 7.68
N ASP A 596 24.78 19.62 8.43
CA ASP A 596 25.18 20.13 9.75
C ASP A 596 24.68 19.18 10.85
N LEU A 597 25.60 18.65 11.65
CA LEU A 597 25.31 17.70 12.73
C LEU A 597 24.29 18.23 13.74
N ASN A 598 24.31 19.54 14.04
CA ASN A 598 23.42 20.17 15.01
C ASN A 598 22.03 20.49 14.42
N MET A 599 21.94 20.69 13.09
CA MET A 599 20.71 20.98 12.39
C MET A 599 20.01 19.72 11.89
N CYS A 600 20.74 18.62 11.71
CA CYS A 600 20.19 17.35 11.23
C CYS A 600 19.09 16.87 12.19
N PRO A 601 17.90 16.54 11.66
CA PRO A 601 16.86 15.92 12.49
C PRO A 601 17.36 14.61 13.11
N GLU A 602 17.22 14.45 14.42
CA GLU A 602 17.74 13.28 15.15
C GLU A 602 17.26 11.95 14.55
N LYS A 603 16.05 11.91 13.98
CA LYS A 603 15.51 10.74 13.27
C LYS A 603 16.30 10.32 12.03
N PHE A 604 17.20 11.16 11.52
CA PHE A 604 18.10 10.90 10.39
C PHE A 604 19.57 11.06 10.75
N LEU A 605 19.89 11.21 12.03
CA LEU A 605 21.24 11.56 12.49
C LEU A 605 22.28 10.53 11.99
N LEU A 606 22.07 9.26 12.31
CA LEU A 606 22.98 8.18 11.91
C LEU A 606 22.86 7.76 10.44
N TRP A 607 21.83 8.27 9.74
CA TRP A 607 21.74 8.15 8.30
C TRP A 607 22.76 9.04 7.59
N PHE A 608 22.96 10.27 8.06
CA PHE A 608 23.81 11.25 7.40
C PHE A 608 25.17 11.44 8.05
N HIS A 609 25.34 11.09 9.33
CA HIS A 609 26.55 11.37 10.09
C HIS A 609 27.11 10.12 10.76
N HIS A 610 28.46 10.05 10.80
CA HIS A 610 29.18 9.18 11.72
C HIS A 610 29.39 9.94 13.02
N VAL A 611 28.67 9.54 14.08
CA VAL A 611 28.53 10.31 15.30
C VAL A 611 29.34 9.68 16.45
N PRO A 612 30.19 10.43 17.15
CA PRO A 612 30.93 9.90 18.30
C PRO A 612 30.02 9.36 19.41
N TRP A 613 30.43 8.28 20.08
CA TRP A 613 29.65 7.65 21.14
C TRP A 613 29.30 8.58 22.30
N ASN A 614 30.19 9.57 22.61
CA ASN A 614 30.00 10.54 23.66
C ASN A 614 29.38 11.88 23.19
N TYR A 615 28.92 11.95 21.92
CA TYR A 615 28.23 13.14 21.43
C TYR A 615 26.88 13.31 22.17
N HIS A 616 26.61 14.50 22.68
CA HIS A 616 25.38 14.81 23.39
C HIS A 616 24.26 15.24 22.43
N LEU A 617 23.14 14.52 22.47
CA LEU A 617 21.92 14.85 21.72
C LEU A 617 21.13 15.96 22.46
N LYS A 618 20.03 16.42 21.83
CA LYS A 618 19.13 17.44 22.40
C LYS A 618 18.51 17.02 23.74
N SER A 619 18.40 15.74 23.99
CA SER A 619 17.96 15.17 25.28
C SER A 619 18.98 15.40 26.42
N GLY A 620 20.21 15.81 26.10
CA GLY A 620 21.34 15.90 27.02
C GLY A 620 22.06 14.56 27.26
N LYS A 621 21.57 13.44 26.71
CA LYS A 621 22.21 12.13 26.79
C LYS A 621 23.27 11.98 25.70
N THR A 622 24.28 11.15 25.99
CA THR A 622 25.24 10.74 24.95
C THR A 622 24.56 9.90 23.88
N LEU A 623 25.16 9.77 22.70
CA LEU A 623 24.65 8.88 21.64
C LEU A 623 24.42 7.46 22.16
N TRP A 624 25.35 6.92 22.94
CA TRP A 624 25.21 5.58 23.50
C TRP A 624 24.01 5.45 24.44
N GLU A 625 23.88 6.39 25.38
CA GLU A 625 22.74 6.42 26.30
C GLU A 625 21.41 6.56 25.54
N GLU A 626 21.33 7.48 24.58
CA GLU A 626 20.11 7.69 23.80
C GLU A 626 19.70 6.44 23.01
N LEU A 627 20.67 5.72 22.44
CA LEU A 627 20.42 4.42 21.79
C LEU A 627 19.83 3.42 22.78
N CYS A 628 20.45 3.26 23.95
CA CYS A 628 20.00 2.33 25.00
C CYS A 628 18.55 2.65 25.41
N TYR A 629 18.26 3.91 25.72
CA TYR A 629 16.91 4.32 26.14
C TYR A 629 15.87 4.20 25.01
N THR A 630 16.26 4.48 23.76
CA THR A 630 15.32 4.40 22.62
C THR A 630 14.96 2.95 22.31
N TYR A 631 15.93 2.03 22.32
CA TYR A 631 15.67 0.61 22.17
C TYR A 631 14.75 0.08 23.28
N ASP A 632 15.03 0.41 24.54
CA ASP A 632 14.21 0.00 25.69
C ASP A 632 12.79 0.56 25.60
N LYS A 633 12.66 1.86 25.26
CA LYS A 633 11.36 2.48 25.03
C LYS A 633 10.53 1.72 24.00
N GLY A 634 11.11 1.30 22.88
CA GLY A 634 10.41 0.51 21.87
C GLY A 634 9.89 -0.81 22.43
N VAL A 635 10.67 -1.51 23.23
CA VAL A 635 10.24 -2.76 23.91
C VAL A 635 9.07 -2.51 24.86
N GLN A 636 9.15 -1.46 25.69
CA GLN A 636 8.09 -1.15 26.66
C GLN A 636 6.78 -0.73 25.95
N GLU A 637 6.88 0.00 24.84
CA GLU A 637 5.72 0.42 24.05
C GLU A 637 4.97 -0.79 23.45
N VAL A 638 5.67 -1.81 22.93
CA VAL A 638 5.01 -3.04 22.46
C VAL A 638 4.28 -3.76 23.60
N ARG A 639 4.88 -3.85 24.79
CA ARG A 639 4.26 -4.46 25.98
C ARG A 639 3.01 -3.69 26.40
N GLU A 640 3.00 -2.36 26.27
CA GLU A 640 1.80 -1.56 26.54
C GLU A 640 0.70 -1.82 25.49
N TYR A 641 1.06 -2.05 24.22
CA TYR A 641 0.08 -2.43 23.20
C TYR A 641 -0.62 -3.75 23.49
N GLN A 642 0.09 -4.73 24.07
CA GLN A 642 -0.55 -5.97 24.55
C GLN A 642 -1.63 -5.65 25.59
N LYS A 643 -1.35 -4.77 26.57
CA LYS A 643 -2.32 -4.38 27.59
C LYS A 643 -3.50 -3.59 27.00
N ILE A 644 -3.24 -2.71 26.01
CA ILE A 644 -4.31 -1.99 25.31
C ILE A 644 -5.22 -3.00 24.61
N TRP A 645 -4.64 -3.99 23.93
CA TRP A 645 -5.39 -5.01 23.22
C TRP A 645 -6.15 -5.94 24.17
N ASP A 646 -5.57 -6.32 25.31
CA ASP A 646 -6.25 -7.10 26.35
C ASP A 646 -7.52 -6.39 26.83
N ARG A 647 -7.48 -5.07 27.04
CA ARG A 647 -8.66 -4.27 27.41
C ARG A 647 -9.72 -4.23 26.32
N ALA A 648 -9.37 -4.49 25.05
CA ALA A 648 -10.29 -4.54 23.94
C ALA A 648 -11.06 -5.87 23.82
N GLU A 649 -10.68 -6.94 24.53
CA GLU A 649 -11.28 -8.28 24.43
C GLU A 649 -12.81 -8.30 24.47
N PRO A 650 -13.50 -7.57 25.35
CA PRO A 650 -14.96 -7.63 25.44
C PRO A 650 -15.69 -7.09 24.19
N TYR A 651 -14.98 -6.34 23.34
CA TYR A 651 -15.51 -5.60 22.18
C TYR A 651 -15.16 -6.25 20.85
N ILE A 652 -14.13 -7.10 20.82
CA ILE A 652 -13.60 -7.72 19.61
C ILE A 652 -14.06 -9.18 19.55
N ASP A 653 -14.36 -9.72 18.38
CA ASP A 653 -14.63 -11.15 18.23
C ASP A 653 -13.39 -11.97 18.64
N LYS A 654 -13.67 -13.17 19.17
CA LYS A 654 -12.63 -14.00 19.78
C LYS A 654 -11.52 -14.37 18.80
N HIS A 655 -11.86 -14.65 17.56
CA HIS A 655 -10.88 -15.09 16.56
C HIS A 655 -9.85 -14.00 16.29
N ARG A 656 -10.29 -12.81 15.85
CA ARG A 656 -9.40 -11.68 15.59
C ARG A 656 -8.66 -11.19 16.82
N PHE A 657 -9.34 -11.21 18.00
CA PHE A 657 -8.69 -10.85 19.26
C PHE A 657 -7.50 -11.76 19.53
N THR A 658 -7.71 -13.10 19.46
CA THR A 658 -6.66 -14.09 19.79
C THR A 658 -5.50 -14.02 18.79
N GLU A 659 -5.79 -13.87 17.50
CA GLU A 659 -4.76 -13.78 16.46
C GLU A 659 -3.88 -12.55 16.65
N VAL A 660 -4.47 -11.37 16.83
CA VAL A 660 -3.72 -10.13 17.06
C VAL A 660 -2.93 -10.20 18.36
N GLN A 661 -3.50 -10.76 19.44
CA GLN A 661 -2.81 -10.90 20.73
C GLN A 661 -1.58 -11.83 20.60
N SER A 662 -1.69 -12.92 19.84
CA SER A 662 -0.56 -13.81 19.58
C SER A 662 0.56 -13.08 18.82
N LYS A 663 0.21 -12.29 17.82
CA LYS A 663 1.18 -11.50 17.04
C LYS A 663 1.81 -10.38 17.86
N LEU A 664 1.07 -9.71 18.74
CA LEU A 664 1.65 -8.73 19.68
C LEU A 664 2.61 -9.36 20.69
N LYS A 665 2.36 -10.60 21.12
CA LYS A 665 3.32 -11.34 21.97
C LYS A 665 4.60 -11.66 21.20
N LEU A 666 4.50 -12.09 19.96
CA LEU A 666 5.65 -12.31 19.10
C LEU A 666 6.41 -11.00 18.85
N GLN A 667 5.71 -9.92 18.55
CA GLN A 667 6.33 -8.60 18.36
C GLN A 667 7.08 -8.10 19.60
N ALA A 668 6.56 -8.36 20.81
CA ALA A 668 7.24 -8.00 22.04
C ALA A 668 8.51 -8.85 22.28
N HIS A 669 8.47 -10.14 21.94
CA HIS A 669 9.65 -11.01 21.94
C HIS A 669 10.69 -10.48 20.95
N ASP A 670 10.28 -10.18 19.73
CA ASP A 670 11.17 -9.70 18.67
C ASP A 670 11.76 -8.32 18.99
N ALA A 671 10.98 -7.43 19.61
CA ALA A 671 11.46 -6.12 20.05
C ALA A 671 12.59 -6.27 21.11
N LEU A 672 12.46 -7.21 22.05
CA LEU A 672 13.51 -7.51 23.02
C LEU A 672 14.75 -8.10 22.32
N TRP A 673 14.54 -9.04 21.39
CA TRP A 673 15.64 -9.60 20.59
C TRP A 673 16.40 -8.52 19.81
N TRP A 674 15.70 -7.59 19.15
CA TRP A 674 16.30 -6.44 18.44
C TRP A 674 17.12 -5.57 19.38
N LYS A 675 16.57 -5.19 20.54
CA LYS A 675 17.26 -4.41 21.57
C LYS A 675 18.56 -5.08 21.98
N GLU A 676 18.47 -6.34 22.40
CA GLU A 676 19.63 -7.04 22.94
C GLU A 676 20.71 -7.29 21.88
N ALA A 677 20.33 -7.73 20.69
CA ALA A 677 21.26 -7.98 19.61
C ALA A 677 22.03 -6.72 19.23
N CYS A 678 21.33 -5.59 19.04
CA CYS A 678 21.96 -4.34 18.65
C CYS A 678 22.80 -3.74 19.78
N LEU A 679 22.27 -3.65 21.01
CA LEU A 679 23.01 -3.05 22.11
C LEU A 679 24.25 -3.85 22.51
N LEU A 680 24.16 -5.17 22.62
CA LEU A 680 25.32 -6.02 22.96
C LEU A 680 26.38 -5.98 21.86
N TYR A 681 25.95 -5.93 20.59
CA TYR A 681 26.90 -5.79 19.48
C TYR A 681 27.59 -4.41 19.46
N PHE A 682 26.84 -3.33 19.54
CA PHE A 682 27.43 -1.99 19.52
C PHE A 682 28.22 -1.67 20.79
N GLN A 683 27.92 -2.30 21.93
CA GLN A 683 28.71 -2.22 23.15
C GLN A 683 30.15 -2.67 22.95
N THR A 684 30.39 -3.64 22.05
CA THR A 684 31.77 -4.10 21.75
C THR A 684 32.64 -3.02 21.09
N PHE A 685 32.01 -1.96 20.56
CA PHE A 685 32.69 -0.80 19.98
C PHE A 685 32.73 0.40 20.93
N SER A 686 31.60 0.72 21.55
CA SER A 686 31.50 1.88 22.47
C SER A 686 32.27 1.69 23.76
N ASN A 687 32.45 0.45 24.20
CA ASN A 687 33.01 0.09 25.52
C ASN A 687 32.35 0.78 26.72
N GLN A 688 31.07 1.21 26.57
CA GLN A 688 30.31 1.87 27.62
C GLN A 688 29.28 0.91 28.21
N PRO A 689 28.98 1.02 29.54
CA PRO A 689 27.94 0.17 30.14
C PRO A 689 26.56 0.56 29.64
N ILE A 690 25.68 -0.44 29.55
CA ILE A 690 24.24 -0.22 29.38
C ILE A 690 23.71 0.42 30.68
N PRO A 691 22.89 1.47 30.64
CA PRO A 691 22.35 2.13 31.84
C PRO A 691 21.60 1.14 32.73
N SER A 692 21.82 1.24 34.04
CA SER A 692 21.29 0.28 35.02
C SER A 692 19.80 0.46 35.34
N ASP A 693 19.18 1.54 34.89
CA ASP A 693 17.77 1.89 35.09
C ASP A 693 16.86 1.42 33.97
N ILE A 694 17.42 0.78 32.91
CA ILE A 694 16.65 0.07 31.89
C ILE A 694 16.76 -1.44 32.08
N GLU A 695 15.87 -2.22 31.44
CA GLU A 695 15.89 -3.67 31.51
C GLU A 695 17.21 -4.22 30.98
N ALA A 696 17.93 -4.94 31.85
CA ALA A 696 19.19 -5.57 31.50
C ALA A 696 18.98 -6.68 30.44
N PRO A 697 19.95 -6.87 29.51
CA PRO A 697 19.91 -8.02 28.59
C PRO A 697 19.86 -9.35 29.34
N VAL A 698 19.00 -10.27 28.88
CA VAL A 698 18.90 -11.65 29.42
C VAL A 698 19.70 -12.65 28.61
N HIS A 699 20.09 -12.31 27.40
CA HIS A 699 20.93 -13.12 26.52
C HIS A 699 22.35 -12.55 26.43
N ASP A 700 23.32 -13.40 26.13
CA ASP A 700 24.66 -12.96 25.71
C ASP A 700 24.77 -12.87 24.19
N LEU A 701 25.74 -12.10 23.69
CA LEU A 701 25.91 -11.85 22.26
C LEU A 701 26.19 -13.13 21.47
N ASP A 702 26.93 -14.10 22.03
CA ASP A 702 27.30 -15.32 21.33
C ASP A 702 26.11 -16.27 21.16
N SER A 703 25.16 -16.27 22.11
CA SER A 703 23.90 -16.99 21.98
C SER A 703 22.99 -16.35 20.91
N LEU A 704 22.92 -15.01 20.86
CA LEU A 704 22.14 -14.29 19.84
C LEU A 704 22.69 -14.52 18.42
N LYS A 705 24.01 -14.58 18.25
CA LYS A 705 24.66 -14.91 16.96
C LYS A 705 24.36 -16.31 16.43
N LYS A 706 23.92 -17.22 17.30
CA LYS A 706 23.55 -18.60 16.94
C LYS A 706 22.11 -18.74 16.46
N ILE A 707 21.28 -17.74 16.65
CA ILE A 707 19.87 -17.78 16.22
C ILE A 707 19.84 -17.88 14.68
N LYS A 708 19.17 -18.91 14.18
CA LYS A 708 18.90 -19.10 12.75
C LYS A 708 17.41 -18.94 12.53
N LEU A 709 17.03 -17.97 11.70
CA LEU A 709 15.65 -17.78 11.33
C LEU A 709 15.21 -18.81 10.29
N ASP A 710 14.15 -19.53 10.59
CA ASP A 710 13.38 -20.30 9.62
C ASP A 710 12.06 -19.58 9.35
N LEU A 711 12.03 -18.76 8.30
CA LEU A 711 10.84 -17.99 7.93
C LEU A 711 9.64 -18.87 7.54
N LYS A 712 9.86 -20.15 7.21
CA LYS A 712 8.75 -21.08 6.93
C LYS A 712 7.94 -21.40 8.20
N GLN A 713 8.52 -21.21 9.38
CA GLN A 713 7.85 -21.40 10.67
C GLN A 713 7.25 -20.09 11.21
N HIS A 714 7.63 -18.93 10.65
CA HIS A 714 7.21 -17.62 11.14
C HIS A 714 6.15 -16.92 10.24
N ASN A 715 5.84 -17.50 9.08
CA ASN A 715 4.83 -16.96 8.14
C ASN A 715 3.55 -17.81 8.16
#